data_eafce932b37016053360f48335c6b237
#
_entry.id   eafce932b37016053360f48335c6b237
#
_cell.length_a   1.000
_cell.length_b   1.000
_cell.length_c   1.000
_cell.angle_alpha   90.00
_cell.angle_beta   90.00
_cell.angle_gamma   90.00
#
_symmetry.space_group_name_H-M   'P 1'
#
loop_
_entity.id
_entity.type
_entity.pdbx_description
1 polymer ?
#
loop_
_entity_poly.entity_id
_entity_poly.type
_entity_poly.pdbx_seq_one_letter_code
_entity_poly.pdbx_strand_id
1 'polypeptide(L)'
;VNPDIFKDEVVTHARVREVTLPYGAGTLALITLDNGFDHTKPNTFGPGGLAELNAALDEVAGREDIAAVGVIGKPFIFAVGADLKGVPLVQRREDAAAIGRLGHDVFRRLGELGVPSFAYYNGAAMGGGVEIGLHCTYRTISRGVPAFALPEAFLGLVPGWGGTYLLPNLIGAEKALKVVIDNPMAQNRMLKGAQAYELGIADAIFDSADFLEESLAWTARVLNGDITVRRPEVDKGKAWDDAVAMARWNVEGKLHGAAPSYTRALDLVAAAKDRTRDEGFAAEDEALADLIMSDELRAGLYAFDLTQKRAKRPAGAPDKELARKVTKVGVVGAGLMASQLALLFARRLEVPVVLTDLDQERLDKGVGYAHGEIDKLLGKGRLSPDKANRLKGLITGSLTKDAFADADFVIEAVFEEMSVKQKVFAEVEQYVSAECVLATNTSSLSVTEMASGLAHPERVVGFHFFNPVAVLPLLEIVRGERTDDAALATAFATGRALKKSCVLVKDAPAFVVNRVLLRLLAEIVRTVDEGTPIEVAERAAAPLGLPMPPFVLMGLVGPAIALHVNETLHAAFPDRFPLSDNLAKMVAAGKSGVYLPDFTLDPEVVEIFSGGSSPSTEEQVLDRALAALADEIRIMLDEGVVAAPQDIDLCMILGAGWPFHLGGITPYLDRSGVAERAAGGRFLEPGAASPPS
;
A
#
# COMPACT_ATOMS: atom_id res chain seq x y z
N VAL A 1 31.82 -1.45 -4.19
CA VAL A 1 30.78 -1.91 -3.24
C VAL A 1 31.33 -3.11 -2.48
N ASN A 2 31.20 -3.13 -1.16
CA ASN A 2 31.63 -4.26 -0.35
C ASN A 2 30.84 -5.53 -0.74
N PRO A 3 31.49 -6.63 -1.13
CA PRO A 3 30.81 -7.85 -1.58
C PRO A 3 29.89 -8.47 -0.51
N ASP A 4 30.20 -8.26 0.77
CA ASP A 4 29.42 -8.83 1.87
C ASP A 4 28.01 -8.23 1.99
N ILE A 5 27.80 -7.03 1.44
CA ILE A 5 26.50 -6.35 1.42
C ILE A 5 25.48 -7.12 0.57
N PHE A 6 25.91 -7.75 -0.51
CA PHE A 6 25.04 -8.44 -1.48
C PHE A 6 25.29 -9.96 -1.54
N LYS A 7 25.79 -10.57 -0.48
CA LYS A 7 26.09 -12.02 -0.43
C LYS A 7 24.89 -12.92 -0.74
N ASP A 8 23.67 -12.43 -0.48
CA ASP A 8 22.41 -13.16 -0.69
C ASP A 8 21.70 -12.75 -1.99
N GLU A 9 22.41 -12.08 -2.91
CA GLU A 9 21.87 -11.71 -4.21
C GLU A 9 21.43 -12.94 -5.01
N VAL A 10 20.23 -12.89 -5.56
CA VAL A 10 19.80 -13.83 -6.62
C VAL A 10 20.20 -13.19 -7.94
N VAL A 11 21.30 -13.62 -8.50
CA VAL A 11 21.90 -13.02 -9.69
C VAL A 11 20.98 -13.17 -10.90
N THR A 12 20.69 -12.06 -11.56
CA THR A 12 20.03 -12.03 -12.86
C THR A 12 21.08 -12.20 -13.94
N HIS A 13 21.07 -13.32 -14.65
CA HIS A 13 21.94 -13.59 -15.77
C HIS A 13 21.49 -12.83 -17.00
N ALA A 14 22.43 -12.35 -17.81
CA ALA A 14 22.22 -11.71 -19.09
C ALA A 14 22.71 -12.62 -20.22
N ARG A 15 21.79 -13.34 -20.84
CA ARG A 15 22.12 -14.37 -21.85
C ARG A 15 22.00 -13.79 -23.24
N VAL A 16 23.09 -13.81 -23.99
CA VAL A 16 23.12 -13.33 -25.38
C VAL A 16 22.78 -14.47 -26.34
N ARG A 17 21.86 -14.19 -27.25
CA ARG A 17 21.57 -15.04 -28.41
C ARG A 17 21.41 -14.21 -29.67
N GLU A 18 21.72 -14.79 -30.81
CA GLU A 18 21.50 -14.17 -32.10
C GLU A 18 20.09 -14.46 -32.63
N VAL A 19 19.46 -13.46 -33.19
CA VAL A 19 18.15 -13.56 -33.83
C VAL A 19 18.26 -12.96 -35.22
N THR A 20 17.97 -13.73 -36.26
CA THR A 20 17.83 -13.21 -37.60
C THR A 20 16.55 -12.41 -37.71
N LEU A 21 16.66 -11.11 -37.99
CA LEU A 21 15.53 -10.22 -38.15
C LEU A 21 14.82 -10.49 -39.49
N PRO A 22 13.47 -10.34 -39.53
CA PRO A 22 12.72 -10.45 -40.79
C PRO A 22 13.08 -9.29 -41.73
N TYR A 23 12.61 -9.38 -42.96
CA TYR A 23 12.73 -8.35 -44.00
C TYR A 23 14.20 -7.99 -44.36
N GLY A 24 15.12 -8.90 -44.12
CA GLY A 24 16.53 -8.69 -44.44
C GLY A 24 17.21 -7.61 -43.58
N ALA A 25 16.69 -7.29 -42.42
CA ALA A 25 17.21 -6.22 -41.55
C ALA A 25 18.52 -6.58 -40.80
N GLY A 26 19.00 -7.82 -40.96
CA GLY A 26 20.25 -8.27 -40.33
C GLY A 26 20.06 -9.10 -39.11
N THR A 27 21.08 -9.13 -38.25
CA THR A 27 21.11 -9.95 -37.02
C THR A 27 20.95 -9.04 -35.81
N LEU A 28 20.06 -9.43 -34.89
CA LEU A 28 19.89 -8.84 -33.56
C LEU A 28 20.63 -9.68 -32.53
N ALA A 29 21.47 -9.08 -31.70
CA ALA A 29 21.94 -9.68 -30.48
C ALA A 29 20.89 -9.46 -29.39
N LEU A 30 20.18 -10.52 -28.98
CA LEU A 30 19.13 -10.45 -27.97
C LEU A 30 19.69 -10.85 -26.62
N ILE A 31 19.67 -9.93 -25.67
CA ILE A 31 20.04 -10.15 -24.27
C ILE A 31 18.77 -10.50 -23.49
N THR A 32 18.72 -11.71 -22.96
CA THR A 32 17.61 -12.16 -22.11
C THR A 32 18.02 -12.11 -20.66
N LEU A 33 17.25 -11.36 -19.86
CA LEU A 33 17.41 -11.24 -18.40
C LEU A 33 16.64 -12.36 -17.72
N ASP A 34 17.37 -13.26 -17.01
CA ASP A 34 16.78 -14.42 -16.37
C ASP A 34 17.58 -14.81 -15.12
N ASN A 35 16.93 -14.84 -13.97
CA ASN A 35 17.52 -15.31 -12.71
C ASN A 35 17.33 -16.80 -12.45
N GLY A 36 16.80 -17.56 -13.41
CA GLY A 36 16.62 -19.00 -13.33
C GLY A 36 15.38 -19.46 -12.53
N PHE A 37 14.59 -18.54 -12.03
CA PHE A 37 13.33 -18.83 -11.33
C PHE A 37 12.12 -18.40 -12.18
N ASP A 38 10.93 -18.86 -11.82
CA ASP A 38 9.70 -18.43 -12.46
C ASP A 38 9.32 -16.98 -12.11
N HIS A 39 8.14 -16.54 -12.53
CA HIS A 39 7.67 -15.17 -12.33
C HIS A 39 7.42 -14.81 -10.86
N THR A 40 7.33 -15.76 -9.94
CA THR A 40 7.15 -15.50 -8.51
C THR A 40 8.41 -14.96 -7.84
N LYS A 41 9.59 -15.20 -8.47
CA LYS A 41 10.85 -14.56 -8.12
C LYS A 41 11.32 -13.67 -9.27
N PRO A 42 10.99 -12.38 -9.24
CA PRO A 42 11.32 -11.46 -10.33
C PRO A 42 12.83 -11.22 -10.48
N ASN A 43 13.25 -10.82 -11.70
CA ASN A 43 14.60 -10.36 -11.95
C ASN A 43 14.88 -9.07 -11.17
N THR A 44 15.99 -9.03 -10.45
CA THR A 44 16.52 -7.84 -9.77
C THR A 44 17.99 -7.66 -10.09
N PHE A 45 18.52 -6.45 -9.90
CA PHE A 45 19.92 -6.13 -10.15
C PHE A 45 20.64 -5.78 -8.84
N GLY A 46 21.58 -6.65 -8.46
CA GLY A 46 22.67 -6.32 -7.56
C GLY A 46 23.99 -6.21 -8.33
N PRO A 47 25.14 -6.11 -7.65
CA PRO A 47 26.44 -6.07 -8.30
C PRO A 47 26.72 -7.26 -9.21
N GLY A 48 26.27 -8.47 -8.83
CA GLY A 48 26.39 -9.68 -9.64
C GLY A 48 25.58 -9.61 -10.93
N GLY A 49 24.31 -9.23 -10.85
CA GLY A 49 23.46 -9.05 -12.03
C GLY A 49 23.94 -7.93 -12.97
N LEU A 50 24.45 -6.83 -12.41
CA LEU A 50 25.06 -5.76 -13.19
C LEU A 50 26.37 -6.22 -13.87
N ALA A 51 27.18 -7.04 -13.21
CA ALA A 51 28.38 -7.62 -13.80
C ALA A 51 28.03 -8.58 -14.96
N GLU A 52 26.97 -9.40 -14.82
CA GLU A 52 26.47 -10.26 -15.90
C GLU A 52 26.01 -9.44 -17.11
N LEU A 53 25.24 -8.38 -16.89
CA LEU A 53 24.81 -7.49 -17.97
C LEU A 53 26.03 -6.79 -18.63
N ASN A 54 26.98 -6.33 -17.83
CA ASN A 54 28.20 -5.71 -18.34
C ASN A 54 29.01 -6.67 -19.23
N ALA A 55 29.14 -7.93 -18.83
CA ALA A 55 29.80 -8.98 -19.62
C ALA A 55 29.06 -9.25 -20.94
N ALA A 56 27.72 -9.30 -20.91
CA ALA A 56 26.90 -9.44 -22.10
C ALA A 56 27.09 -8.24 -23.07
N LEU A 57 27.21 -7.03 -22.52
CA LEU A 57 27.50 -5.83 -23.32
C LEU A 57 28.92 -5.85 -23.88
N ASP A 58 29.90 -6.40 -23.17
CA ASP A 58 31.27 -6.62 -23.71
C ASP A 58 31.27 -7.58 -24.90
N GLU A 59 30.44 -8.64 -24.83
CA GLU A 59 30.30 -9.62 -25.92
C GLU A 59 29.73 -8.99 -27.19
N VAL A 60 28.82 -8.02 -27.10
CA VAL A 60 28.15 -7.42 -28.25
C VAL A 60 28.80 -6.11 -28.72
N ALA A 61 29.58 -5.45 -27.88
CA ALA A 61 30.22 -4.19 -28.20
C ALA A 61 31.26 -4.36 -29.31
N GLY A 62 31.22 -3.47 -30.31
CA GLY A 62 32.17 -3.48 -31.43
C GLY A 62 31.98 -4.60 -32.46
N ARG A 63 30.90 -5.41 -32.33
CA ARG A 63 30.57 -6.40 -33.36
C ARG A 63 30.00 -5.71 -34.60
N GLU A 64 30.65 -5.97 -35.75
CA GLU A 64 30.23 -5.45 -37.06
C GLU A 64 29.15 -6.31 -37.75
N ASP A 65 28.93 -7.53 -37.25
CA ASP A 65 28.00 -8.51 -37.82
C ASP A 65 26.56 -8.42 -37.25
N ILE A 66 26.30 -7.51 -36.32
CA ILE A 66 24.97 -7.26 -35.74
C ILE A 66 24.44 -5.90 -36.21
N ALA A 67 23.12 -5.84 -36.44
CA ALA A 67 22.41 -4.63 -36.82
C ALA A 67 21.86 -3.85 -35.61
N ALA A 68 21.60 -4.54 -34.52
CA ALA A 68 21.02 -3.97 -33.30
C ALA A 68 21.22 -4.90 -32.11
N VAL A 69 20.99 -4.34 -30.91
CA VAL A 69 20.92 -5.09 -29.64
C VAL A 69 19.53 -4.97 -29.06
N GLY A 70 18.97 -6.08 -28.60
CA GLY A 70 17.68 -6.10 -27.89
C GLY A 70 17.86 -6.58 -26.45
N VAL A 71 17.02 -6.09 -25.55
CA VAL A 71 16.93 -6.56 -24.16
C VAL A 71 15.49 -6.98 -23.87
N ILE A 72 15.32 -8.18 -23.33
CA ILE A 72 14.04 -8.75 -22.94
C ILE A 72 14.18 -9.47 -21.59
N GLY A 73 13.09 -9.58 -20.84
CA GLY A 73 13.08 -10.39 -19.62
C GLY A 73 12.57 -11.82 -19.85
N LYS A 74 12.58 -12.60 -18.78
CA LYS A 74 11.92 -13.92 -18.76
C LYS A 74 10.40 -13.76 -18.85
N PRO A 75 9.63 -14.87 -19.06
CA PRO A 75 8.16 -14.79 -19.16
C PRO A 75 7.53 -14.01 -17.99
N PHE A 76 6.64 -13.07 -18.31
CA PHE A 76 5.88 -12.20 -17.41
C PHE A 76 6.67 -11.16 -16.62
N ILE A 77 7.99 -11.22 -16.62
CA ILE A 77 8.86 -10.29 -15.87
C ILE A 77 9.94 -9.74 -16.81
N PHE A 78 9.99 -8.42 -16.95
CA PHE A 78 11.16 -7.78 -17.55
C PHE A 78 12.27 -7.65 -16.51
N ALA A 79 12.13 -6.73 -15.57
CA ALA A 79 12.96 -6.61 -14.36
C ALA A 79 12.26 -5.68 -13.35
N VAL A 80 12.50 -5.89 -12.05
CA VAL A 80 11.80 -5.13 -10.99
C VAL A 80 12.75 -4.32 -10.10
N GLY A 81 13.84 -3.85 -10.68
CA GLY A 81 14.73 -2.89 -10.06
C GLY A 81 15.92 -3.49 -9.34
N ALA A 82 16.47 -2.70 -8.40
CA ALA A 82 17.63 -3.08 -7.62
C ALA A 82 17.32 -4.20 -6.62
N ASP A 83 18.34 -5.01 -6.29
CA ASP A 83 18.25 -5.93 -5.15
C ASP A 83 18.28 -5.12 -3.84
N LEU A 84 17.11 -4.98 -3.23
CA LEU A 84 16.95 -4.19 -2.00
C LEU A 84 17.45 -4.91 -0.75
N LYS A 85 17.80 -6.20 -0.82
CA LYS A 85 18.22 -6.97 0.36
C LYS A 85 19.53 -6.48 0.97
N GLY A 86 20.45 -6.04 0.13
CA GLY A 86 21.73 -5.49 0.57
C GLY A 86 21.66 -4.06 1.09
N VAL A 87 20.68 -3.28 0.65
CA VAL A 87 20.60 -1.85 0.94
C VAL A 87 20.56 -1.52 2.45
N PRO A 88 19.81 -2.25 3.30
CA PRO A 88 19.84 -2.01 4.76
C PRO A 88 21.19 -2.24 5.41
N LEU A 89 22.08 -3.01 4.75
CA LEU A 89 23.42 -3.33 5.26
C LEU A 89 24.47 -2.27 4.92
N VAL A 90 24.12 -1.29 4.09
CA VAL A 90 25.02 -0.19 3.73
C VAL A 90 25.23 0.71 4.94
N GLN A 91 26.49 0.86 5.34
CA GLN A 91 26.89 1.67 6.51
C GLN A 91 27.68 2.91 6.14
N ARG A 92 28.21 2.99 4.91
CA ARG A 92 29.03 4.10 4.47
C ARG A 92 28.44 4.77 3.23
N ARG A 93 28.46 6.10 3.26
CA ARG A 93 27.93 6.92 2.15
C ARG A 93 28.66 6.63 0.81
N GLU A 94 29.94 6.29 0.88
CA GLU A 94 30.74 5.94 -0.31
C GLU A 94 30.25 4.66 -0.97
N ASP A 95 29.84 3.65 -0.19
CA ASP A 95 29.24 2.42 -0.73
C ASP A 95 27.86 2.70 -1.35
N ALA A 96 27.08 3.58 -0.74
CA ALA A 96 25.81 4.02 -1.29
C ALA A 96 25.98 4.74 -2.64
N ALA A 97 26.91 5.67 -2.73
CA ALA A 97 27.22 6.36 -3.99
C ALA A 97 27.74 5.39 -5.06
N ALA A 98 28.52 4.39 -4.68
CA ALA A 98 29.06 3.38 -5.60
C ALA A 98 27.94 2.50 -6.20
N ILE A 99 26.86 2.24 -5.50
CA ILE A 99 25.68 1.52 -6.03
C ILE A 99 25.04 2.30 -7.18
N GLY A 100 24.85 3.61 -7.03
CA GLY A 100 24.34 4.49 -8.08
C GLY A 100 25.23 4.48 -9.31
N ARG A 101 26.51 4.77 -9.12
CA ARG A 101 27.50 4.79 -10.23
C ARG A 101 27.56 3.48 -10.99
N LEU A 102 27.55 2.35 -10.30
CA LEU A 102 27.62 1.04 -10.94
C LEU A 102 26.45 0.81 -11.89
N GLY A 103 25.24 1.14 -11.49
CA GLY A 103 24.06 1.02 -12.35
C GLY A 103 24.12 1.96 -13.56
N HIS A 104 24.50 3.21 -13.36
CA HIS A 104 24.68 4.17 -14.45
C HIS A 104 25.75 3.71 -15.46
N ASP A 105 26.91 3.27 -14.97
CA ASP A 105 28.04 2.85 -15.82
C ASP A 105 27.67 1.66 -16.70
N VAL A 106 26.86 0.74 -16.20
CA VAL A 106 26.42 -0.42 -16.98
C VAL A 106 25.27 -0.05 -17.93
N PHE A 107 24.22 0.60 -17.44
CA PHE A 107 23.02 0.85 -18.23
C PHE A 107 23.28 1.87 -19.37
N ARG A 108 24.10 2.89 -19.14
CA ARG A 108 24.41 3.89 -20.18
C ARG A 108 25.01 3.28 -21.45
N ARG A 109 25.73 2.16 -21.32
CA ARG A 109 26.32 1.42 -22.43
C ARG A 109 25.32 1.01 -23.50
N LEU A 110 24.05 0.76 -23.11
CA LEU A 110 22.98 0.42 -24.06
C LEU A 110 22.70 1.54 -25.08
N GLY A 111 22.96 2.79 -24.73
CA GLY A 111 22.86 3.93 -25.65
C GLY A 111 24.16 4.24 -26.38
N GLU A 112 25.25 3.53 -26.10
CA GLU A 112 26.61 3.83 -26.57
C GLU A 112 27.26 2.71 -27.41
N LEU A 113 26.42 1.73 -27.85
CA LEU A 113 26.92 0.51 -28.54
C LEU A 113 27.37 0.71 -30.00
N GLY A 114 27.11 1.87 -30.61
CA GLY A 114 27.36 2.10 -32.04
C GLY A 114 26.27 1.52 -32.97
N VAL A 115 25.41 0.70 -32.48
CA VAL A 115 24.17 0.18 -33.12
C VAL A 115 22.95 0.51 -32.26
N PRO A 116 21.74 0.62 -32.84
CA PRO A 116 20.54 0.89 -32.05
C PRO A 116 20.27 -0.20 -31.04
N SER A 117 19.79 0.18 -29.86
CA SER A 117 19.31 -0.73 -28.82
C SER A 117 17.80 -0.65 -28.64
N PHE A 118 17.20 -1.79 -28.36
CA PHE A 118 15.75 -1.96 -28.21
C PHE A 118 15.44 -2.63 -26.88
N ALA A 119 14.58 -2.02 -26.07
CA ALA A 119 14.00 -2.67 -24.90
C ALA A 119 12.63 -3.24 -25.26
N TYR A 120 12.44 -4.51 -24.99
CA TYR A 120 11.17 -5.22 -25.18
C TYR A 120 10.54 -5.49 -23.82
N TYR A 121 9.69 -4.58 -23.35
CA TYR A 121 9.00 -4.73 -22.07
C TYR A 121 7.90 -5.80 -22.15
N ASN A 122 8.30 -7.04 -21.97
CA ASN A 122 7.44 -8.22 -22.11
C ASN A 122 6.62 -8.55 -20.85
N GLY A 123 6.92 -7.94 -19.73
CA GLY A 123 6.30 -8.20 -18.44
C GLY A 123 6.52 -7.07 -17.45
N ALA A 124 6.30 -7.34 -16.17
CA ALA A 124 6.45 -6.35 -15.10
C ALA A 124 7.83 -5.67 -15.16
N ALA A 125 7.82 -4.34 -15.09
CA ALA A 125 9.02 -3.51 -15.09
C ALA A 125 8.87 -2.42 -14.02
N MET A 126 9.79 -2.39 -13.05
CA MET A 126 9.77 -1.42 -11.96
C MET A 126 11.18 -0.94 -11.63
N GLY A 127 11.28 0.32 -11.21
CA GLY A 127 12.55 0.91 -10.81
C GLY A 127 13.63 0.77 -11.89
N GLY A 128 14.79 0.22 -11.53
CA GLY A 128 15.87 -0.08 -12.46
C GLY A 128 15.46 -0.91 -13.68
N GLY A 129 14.38 -1.69 -13.58
CA GLY A 129 13.81 -2.42 -14.71
C GLY A 129 13.16 -1.49 -15.74
N VAL A 130 12.57 -0.38 -15.32
CA VAL A 130 12.14 0.69 -16.24
C VAL A 130 13.34 1.45 -16.75
N GLU A 131 14.27 1.78 -15.86
CA GLU A 131 15.44 2.61 -16.17
C GLU A 131 16.35 1.99 -17.21
N ILE A 132 16.59 0.67 -17.19
CA ILE A 132 17.39 -0.03 -18.21
C ILE A 132 16.84 0.22 -19.62
N GLY A 133 15.54 0.17 -19.80
CA GLY A 133 14.91 0.43 -21.09
C GLY A 133 14.95 1.91 -21.50
N LEU A 134 14.98 2.84 -20.53
CA LEU A 134 15.15 4.27 -20.84
C LEU A 134 16.51 4.59 -21.43
N HIS A 135 17.53 3.79 -21.17
CA HIS A 135 18.84 3.92 -21.81
C HIS A 135 18.89 3.38 -23.25
N CYS A 136 17.93 2.53 -23.63
CA CYS A 136 17.85 2.03 -25.00
C CYS A 136 17.36 3.10 -25.98
N THR A 137 17.75 2.95 -27.24
CA THR A 137 17.32 3.85 -28.33
C THR A 137 15.81 3.81 -28.52
N TYR A 138 15.22 2.62 -28.49
CA TYR A 138 13.80 2.36 -28.72
C TYR A 138 13.20 1.41 -27.68
N ARG A 139 11.89 1.48 -27.51
CA ARG A 139 11.16 0.63 -26.55
C ARG A 139 9.85 0.15 -27.17
N THR A 140 9.56 -1.14 -27.04
CA THR A 140 8.23 -1.69 -27.24
C THR A 140 7.69 -2.21 -25.92
N ILE A 141 6.37 -2.26 -25.77
CA ILE A 141 5.71 -2.73 -24.56
C ILE A 141 4.55 -3.67 -24.88
N SER A 142 4.45 -4.75 -24.10
CA SER A 142 3.30 -5.64 -24.19
C SER A 142 2.07 -4.99 -23.53
N ARG A 143 0.92 -5.09 -24.21
CA ARG A 143 -0.38 -4.67 -23.66
C ARG A 143 -0.70 -5.36 -22.33
N GLY A 144 -0.21 -6.59 -22.14
CA GLY A 144 -0.41 -7.40 -20.96
C GLY A 144 0.51 -7.10 -19.79
N VAL A 145 1.41 -6.11 -19.88
CA VAL A 145 2.25 -5.70 -18.75
C VAL A 145 1.38 -5.31 -17.56
N PRO A 146 1.46 -6.06 -16.44
CA PRO A 146 0.55 -5.85 -15.31
C PRO A 146 0.97 -4.70 -14.41
N ALA A 147 2.28 -4.37 -14.38
CA ALA A 147 2.86 -3.36 -13.51
C ALA A 147 4.06 -2.70 -14.20
N PHE A 148 4.02 -1.38 -14.29
CA PHE A 148 5.08 -0.53 -14.80
C PHE A 148 5.19 0.70 -13.90
N ALA A 149 6.32 0.90 -13.21
CA ALA A 149 6.44 1.95 -12.21
C ALA A 149 7.88 2.38 -11.93
N LEU A 150 8.01 3.61 -11.42
CA LEU A 150 9.20 4.09 -10.71
C LEU A 150 8.80 4.37 -9.24
N PRO A 151 8.77 3.32 -8.39
CA PRO A 151 8.20 3.40 -7.05
C PRO A 151 9.19 3.88 -5.98
N GLU A 152 10.36 4.32 -6.35
CA GLU A 152 11.49 4.56 -5.44
C GLU A 152 11.16 5.57 -4.35
N ALA A 153 10.43 6.65 -4.68
CA ALA A 153 10.07 7.67 -3.70
C ALA A 153 9.18 7.12 -2.58
N PHE A 154 8.32 6.15 -2.90
CA PHE A 154 7.49 5.44 -1.91
C PHE A 154 8.32 4.64 -0.90
N LEU A 155 9.47 4.11 -1.33
CA LEU A 155 10.38 3.35 -0.47
C LEU A 155 11.41 4.22 0.26
N GLY A 156 11.50 5.51 -0.06
CA GLY A 156 12.48 6.41 0.51
C GLY A 156 13.73 6.61 -0.35
N LEU A 157 13.69 6.24 -1.63
CA LEU A 157 14.73 6.42 -2.63
C LEU A 157 14.28 7.36 -3.76
N VAL A 158 15.13 7.54 -4.74
CA VAL A 158 14.79 8.15 -6.03
C VAL A 158 15.10 7.17 -7.16
N PRO A 159 14.46 7.29 -8.34
CA PRO A 159 14.93 6.62 -9.54
C PRO A 159 16.36 7.07 -9.87
N GLY A 160 17.32 6.27 -9.46
CA GLY A 160 18.73 6.70 -9.37
C GLY A 160 19.65 6.03 -10.39
N TRP A 161 19.08 5.34 -11.40
CA TRP A 161 19.82 4.78 -12.52
C TRP A 161 19.41 5.40 -13.86
N GLY A 162 19.12 6.70 -13.85
CA GLY A 162 18.78 7.52 -14.99
C GLY A 162 17.33 7.99 -15.04
N GLY A 163 16.44 7.44 -14.21
CA GLY A 163 15.01 7.68 -14.32
C GLY A 163 14.58 9.13 -14.13
N THR A 164 15.17 9.84 -13.19
CA THR A 164 14.83 11.26 -12.93
C THR A 164 15.39 12.21 -13.98
N TYR A 165 16.36 11.77 -14.79
CA TYR A 165 16.91 12.54 -15.90
C TYR A 165 16.31 12.12 -17.24
N LEU A 166 16.32 10.81 -17.55
CA LEU A 166 15.92 10.30 -18.87
C LEU A 166 14.42 10.41 -19.09
N LEU A 167 13.61 10.09 -18.09
CA LEU A 167 12.16 10.08 -18.25
C LEU A 167 11.58 11.47 -18.53
N PRO A 168 11.86 12.53 -17.75
CA PRO A 168 11.33 13.86 -18.06
C PRO A 168 11.87 14.43 -19.36
N ASN A 169 13.10 14.10 -19.75
CA ASN A 169 13.65 14.49 -21.06
C ASN A 169 13.04 13.71 -22.23
N LEU A 170 12.37 12.58 -21.97
CA LEU A 170 11.66 11.78 -22.96
C LEU A 170 10.20 12.22 -23.13
N ILE A 171 9.46 12.42 -22.05
CA ILE A 171 7.99 12.61 -22.04
C ILE A 171 7.53 13.94 -21.45
N GLY A 172 8.45 14.80 -20.99
CA GLY A 172 8.15 16.05 -20.31
C GLY A 172 7.98 15.90 -18.80
N ALA A 173 8.12 17.02 -18.09
CA ALA A 173 8.08 17.03 -16.63
C ALA A 173 6.74 16.60 -16.04
N GLU A 174 5.63 17.07 -16.61
CA GLU A 174 4.28 16.75 -16.10
C GLU A 174 4.03 15.24 -16.05
N LYS A 175 4.26 14.55 -17.18
CA LYS A 175 4.07 13.10 -17.28
C LYS A 175 5.08 12.32 -16.44
N ALA A 176 6.34 12.78 -16.39
CA ALA A 176 7.37 12.16 -15.57
C ALA A 176 7.06 12.27 -14.09
N LEU A 177 6.63 13.44 -13.61
CA LEU A 177 6.24 13.66 -12.21
C LEU A 177 5.03 12.82 -11.80
N LYS A 178 4.10 12.57 -12.71
CA LYS A 178 3.02 11.61 -12.47
C LYS A 178 3.54 10.21 -12.12
N VAL A 179 4.58 9.75 -12.84
CA VAL A 179 5.18 8.42 -12.61
C VAL A 179 6.08 8.40 -11.38
N VAL A 180 6.89 9.43 -11.18
CA VAL A 180 7.93 9.50 -10.14
C VAL A 180 7.39 9.96 -8.79
N ILE A 181 6.38 10.82 -8.77
CA ILE A 181 5.84 11.48 -7.56
C ILE A 181 4.39 11.08 -7.28
N ASP A 182 3.46 11.38 -8.20
CA ASP A 182 2.03 11.25 -7.93
C ASP A 182 1.61 9.80 -7.70
N ASN A 183 2.08 8.88 -8.53
CA ASN A 183 1.78 7.46 -8.42
C ASN A 183 2.34 6.85 -7.13
N PRO A 184 3.61 7.07 -6.74
CA PRO A 184 4.12 6.66 -5.44
C PRO A 184 3.33 7.24 -4.26
N MET A 185 2.94 8.52 -4.29
CA MET A 185 2.11 9.15 -3.26
C MET A 185 0.68 8.61 -3.20
N ALA A 186 0.18 8.06 -4.31
CA ALA A 186 -1.15 7.46 -4.40
C ALA A 186 -1.12 5.95 -4.09
N GLN A 187 -0.58 5.58 -2.93
CA GLN A 187 -0.42 4.20 -2.47
C GLN A 187 0.35 3.31 -3.45
N ASN A 188 1.44 3.86 -3.99
CA ASN A 188 2.31 3.18 -4.95
C ASN A 188 1.53 2.63 -6.17
N ARG A 189 0.70 3.46 -6.77
CA ARG A 189 -0.03 3.11 -7.99
C ARG A 189 0.93 2.73 -9.10
N MET A 190 0.63 1.64 -9.79
CA MET A 190 1.41 1.18 -10.93
C MET A 190 0.64 1.37 -12.22
N LEU A 191 1.36 1.71 -13.30
CA LEU A 191 0.79 1.75 -14.64
C LEU A 191 0.67 0.34 -15.21
N LYS A 192 -0.24 0.18 -16.15
CA LYS A 192 -0.30 -0.98 -17.04
C LYS A 192 0.38 -0.65 -18.37
N GLY A 193 0.68 -1.66 -19.17
CA GLY A 193 1.37 -1.49 -20.44
C GLY A 193 0.74 -0.44 -21.36
N ALA A 194 -0.57 -0.45 -21.51
CA ALA A 194 -1.28 0.54 -22.32
C ALA A 194 -1.10 1.97 -21.79
N GLN A 195 -1.13 2.15 -20.48
CA GLN A 195 -0.97 3.46 -19.84
C GLN A 195 0.48 4.00 -20.01
N ALA A 196 1.48 3.12 -19.89
CA ALA A 196 2.87 3.51 -20.15
C ALA A 196 3.08 3.94 -21.61
N TYR A 197 2.47 3.22 -22.56
CA TYR A 197 2.48 3.59 -23.97
C TYR A 197 1.78 4.95 -24.24
N GLU A 198 0.60 5.16 -23.65
CA GLU A 198 -0.15 6.42 -23.78
C GLU A 198 0.61 7.64 -23.25
N LEU A 199 1.46 7.44 -22.23
CA LEU A 199 2.36 8.48 -21.72
C LEU A 199 3.54 8.77 -22.66
N GLY A 200 3.81 7.91 -23.64
CA GLY A 200 4.92 8.04 -24.57
C GLY A 200 6.22 7.40 -24.09
N ILE A 201 6.17 6.54 -23.07
CA ILE A 201 7.37 5.86 -22.56
C ILE A 201 7.85 4.79 -23.53
N ALA A 202 6.92 4.09 -24.19
CA ALA A 202 7.23 3.13 -25.25
C ALA A 202 6.83 3.68 -26.62
N ASP A 203 7.57 3.29 -27.65
CA ASP A 203 7.40 3.74 -29.04
C ASP A 203 6.36 2.91 -29.78
N ALA A 204 6.11 1.66 -29.35
CA ALA A 204 5.10 0.78 -29.90
C ALA A 204 4.52 -0.15 -28.84
N ILE A 205 3.30 -0.62 -29.06
CA ILE A 205 2.61 -1.54 -28.17
C ILE A 205 2.04 -2.71 -28.98
N PHE A 206 2.18 -3.93 -28.46
CA PHE A 206 1.72 -5.16 -29.11
C PHE A 206 0.99 -6.05 -28.12
N ASP A 207 0.17 -6.95 -28.61
CA ASP A 207 -0.53 -7.93 -27.78
C ASP A 207 0.44 -8.97 -27.20
N SER A 208 0.10 -9.51 -26.03
CA SER A 208 1.01 -10.40 -25.30
C SER A 208 1.32 -11.70 -26.01
N ALA A 209 0.37 -12.22 -26.79
CA ALA A 209 0.52 -13.49 -27.48
C ALA A 209 1.68 -13.47 -28.50
N ASP A 210 1.81 -12.39 -29.24
CA ASP A 210 2.75 -12.23 -30.36
C ASP A 210 3.80 -11.15 -30.07
N PHE A 211 4.00 -10.81 -28.80
CA PHE A 211 4.75 -9.63 -28.42
C PHE A 211 6.19 -9.62 -28.95
N LEU A 212 6.92 -10.72 -28.82
CA LEU A 212 8.31 -10.78 -29.27
C LEU A 212 8.38 -10.74 -30.80
N GLU A 213 7.57 -11.52 -31.49
CA GLU A 213 7.50 -11.59 -32.95
C GLU A 213 7.16 -10.24 -33.56
N GLU A 214 6.14 -9.57 -33.04
CA GLU A 214 5.75 -8.24 -33.46
C GLU A 214 6.81 -7.17 -33.15
N SER A 215 7.45 -7.29 -31.99
CA SER A 215 8.56 -6.40 -31.62
C SER A 215 9.78 -6.57 -32.55
N LEU A 216 10.13 -7.80 -32.93
CA LEU A 216 11.20 -8.08 -33.88
C LEU A 216 10.88 -7.61 -35.28
N ALA A 217 9.65 -7.80 -35.74
CA ALA A 217 9.16 -7.27 -37.03
C ALA A 217 9.20 -5.73 -37.05
N TRP A 218 8.77 -5.09 -35.97
CA TRP A 218 8.84 -3.64 -35.82
C TRP A 218 10.29 -3.14 -35.79
N THR A 219 11.17 -3.83 -35.07
CA THR A 219 12.60 -3.53 -35.05
C THR A 219 13.20 -3.57 -36.45
N ALA A 220 12.91 -4.63 -37.21
CA ALA A 220 13.38 -4.76 -38.61
C ALA A 220 12.90 -3.60 -39.50
N ARG A 221 11.64 -3.21 -39.37
CA ARG A 221 11.07 -2.09 -40.16
C ARG A 221 11.67 -0.74 -39.76
N VAL A 222 12.01 -0.54 -38.48
CA VAL A 222 12.72 0.66 -38.01
C VAL A 222 14.13 0.69 -38.60
N LEU A 223 14.87 -0.43 -38.56
CA LEU A 223 16.22 -0.53 -39.10
C LEU A 223 16.28 -0.34 -40.61
N ASN A 224 15.28 -0.81 -41.35
CA ASN A 224 15.14 -0.66 -42.80
C ASN A 224 14.66 0.75 -43.22
N GLY A 225 14.26 1.59 -42.25
CA GLY A 225 13.71 2.92 -42.55
C GLY A 225 12.22 2.93 -42.95
N ASP A 226 11.53 1.79 -42.91
CA ASP A 226 10.09 1.69 -43.21
C ASP A 226 9.23 2.37 -42.14
N ILE A 227 9.74 2.44 -40.92
CA ILE A 227 9.14 3.15 -39.80
C ILE A 227 10.14 4.20 -39.29
N THR A 228 9.69 5.44 -39.24
CA THR A 228 10.42 6.52 -38.55
C THR A 228 9.72 6.78 -37.22
N VAL A 229 10.44 6.53 -36.12
CA VAL A 229 9.92 6.81 -34.77
C VAL A 229 9.94 8.32 -34.53
N ARG A 230 8.74 8.88 -34.29
CA ARG A 230 8.58 10.31 -33.98
C ARG A 230 8.06 10.44 -32.56
N ARG A 231 8.76 11.21 -31.75
CA ARG A 231 8.38 11.54 -30.38
C ARG A 231 8.01 13.01 -30.30
N PRO A 232 6.98 13.40 -29.52
CA PRO A 232 6.69 14.79 -29.26
C PRO A 232 7.90 15.53 -28.72
N GLU A 233 8.11 16.75 -29.16
CA GLU A 233 9.14 17.61 -28.57
C GLU A 233 8.76 17.97 -27.13
N VAL A 234 9.74 17.90 -26.23
CA VAL A 234 9.56 18.23 -24.82
C VAL A 234 9.68 19.72 -24.62
N ASP A 235 8.61 20.34 -24.09
CA ASP A 235 8.64 21.73 -23.67
C ASP A 235 9.43 21.88 -22.36
N LYS A 236 10.63 22.43 -22.46
CA LYS A 236 11.52 22.71 -21.32
C LYS A 236 11.37 24.13 -20.75
N GLY A 237 10.37 24.87 -21.22
CA GLY A 237 10.08 26.23 -20.78
C GLY A 237 9.08 26.26 -19.62
N LYS A 238 8.08 27.15 -19.76
CA LYS A 238 7.07 27.40 -18.71
C LYS A 238 6.30 26.15 -18.30
N ALA A 239 5.94 25.27 -19.25
CA ALA A 239 5.19 24.08 -18.94
C ALA A 239 5.94 23.13 -17.97
N TRP A 240 7.26 23.02 -18.13
CA TRP A 240 8.10 22.27 -17.19
C TRP A 240 8.10 22.88 -15.80
N ASP A 241 8.31 24.20 -15.70
CA ASP A 241 8.38 24.91 -14.43
C ASP A 241 7.02 24.87 -13.69
N ASP A 242 5.91 25.04 -14.42
CA ASP A 242 4.57 24.96 -13.86
C ASP A 242 4.26 23.55 -13.30
N ALA A 243 4.66 22.50 -14.04
CA ALA A 243 4.50 21.12 -13.59
C ALA A 243 5.29 20.83 -12.30
N VAL A 244 6.54 21.29 -12.23
CA VAL A 244 7.38 21.17 -11.03
C VAL A 244 6.79 21.95 -9.86
N ALA A 245 6.32 23.17 -10.08
CA ALA A 245 5.72 24.00 -9.03
C ALA A 245 4.45 23.35 -8.46
N MET A 246 3.59 22.80 -9.32
CA MET A 246 2.38 22.09 -8.91
C MET A 246 2.71 20.83 -8.10
N ALA A 247 3.66 20.02 -8.57
CA ALA A 247 4.10 18.84 -7.85
C ALA A 247 4.71 19.18 -6.49
N ARG A 248 5.50 20.26 -6.42
CA ARG A 248 6.10 20.74 -5.16
C ARG A 248 5.03 21.19 -4.16
N TRP A 249 4.04 21.92 -4.64
CA TRP A 249 2.89 22.34 -3.81
C TRP A 249 2.14 21.11 -3.25
N ASN A 250 1.90 20.09 -4.08
CA ASN A 250 1.25 18.84 -3.66
C ASN A 250 2.06 18.06 -2.62
N VAL A 251 3.36 17.93 -2.86
CA VAL A 251 4.28 17.21 -1.94
C VAL A 251 4.36 17.94 -0.60
N GLU A 252 4.59 19.26 -0.62
CA GLU A 252 4.69 20.05 0.60
C GLU A 252 3.37 20.03 1.40
N GLY A 253 2.24 20.21 0.71
CA GLY A 253 0.92 20.21 1.34
C GLY A 253 0.51 18.87 1.97
N LYS A 254 1.05 17.75 1.49
CA LYS A 254 0.74 16.41 2.01
C LYS A 254 1.77 15.88 3.01
N LEU A 255 3.03 16.17 2.79
CA LEU A 255 4.13 15.52 3.52
C LEU A 255 4.87 16.46 4.49
N HIS A 256 4.73 17.78 4.33
CA HIS A 256 5.35 18.79 5.19
C HIS A 256 6.85 18.52 5.46
N GLY A 257 7.57 18.04 4.44
CA GLY A 257 8.98 17.70 4.53
C GLY A 257 9.30 16.35 5.20
N ALA A 258 8.32 15.57 5.59
CA ALA A 258 8.52 14.32 6.34
C ALA A 258 9.15 13.19 5.52
N ALA A 259 9.03 13.20 4.20
CA ALA A 259 9.58 12.17 3.31
C ALA A 259 10.55 12.79 2.30
N PRO A 260 11.85 12.84 2.62
CA PRO A 260 12.85 13.57 1.81
C PRO A 260 13.03 13.01 0.40
N SER A 261 12.72 11.74 0.16
CA SER A 261 12.81 11.13 -1.17
C SER A 261 11.97 11.85 -2.22
N TYR A 262 10.77 12.28 -1.87
CA TYR A 262 9.90 13.03 -2.78
C TYR A 262 10.46 14.39 -3.16
N THR A 263 10.97 15.14 -2.18
CA THR A 263 11.61 16.44 -2.42
C THR A 263 12.87 16.28 -3.28
N ARG A 264 13.69 15.28 -3.00
CA ARG A 264 14.92 14.99 -3.79
C ARG A 264 14.57 14.60 -5.23
N ALA A 265 13.57 13.74 -5.43
CA ALA A 265 13.10 13.37 -6.77
C ALA A 265 12.60 14.58 -7.56
N LEU A 266 11.84 15.46 -6.90
CA LEU A 266 11.38 16.73 -7.49
C LEU A 266 12.53 17.63 -7.91
N ASP A 267 13.53 17.81 -7.06
CA ASP A 267 14.70 18.64 -7.36
C ASP A 267 15.49 18.09 -8.53
N LEU A 268 15.64 16.77 -8.62
CA LEU A 268 16.30 16.11 -9.75
C LEU A 268 15.55 16.32 -11.07
N VAL A 269 14.24 16.14 -11.08
CA VAL A 269 13.40 16.36 -12.26
C VAL A 269 13.41 17.85 -12.65
N ALA A 270 13.29 18.75 -11.67
CA ALA A 270 13.32 20.20 -11.92
C ALA A 270 14.60 20.63 -12.66
N ALA A 271 15.74 20.11 -12.25
CA ALA A 271 17.05 20.46 -12.82
C ALA A 271 17.39 19.70 -14.11
N ALA A 272 16.69 18.62 -14.43
CA ALA A 272 17.02 17.75 -15.56
C ALA A 272 16.97 18.45 -16.92
N LYS A 273 16.16 19.49 -17.07
CA LYS A 273 16.07 20.27 -18.33
C LYS A 273 17.35 21.05 -18.67
N ASP A 274 18.10 21.47 -17.64
CA ASP A 274 19.27 22.34 -17.77
C ASP A 274 20.59 21.58 -17.61
N ARG A 275 20.53 20.29 -17.25
CA ARG A 275 21.71 19.43 -17.05
C ARG A 275 22.04 18.60 -18.30
N THR A 276 23.31 18.32 -18.47
CA THR A 276 23.74 17.24 -19.34
C THR A 276 23.39 15.88 -18.69
N ARG A 277 23.43 14.81 -19.49
CA ARG A 277 23.20 13.46 -18.98
C ARG A 277 24.15 13.10 -17.83
N ASP A 278 25.43 13.41 -17.97
CA ASP A 278 26.45 13.09 -16.97
C ASP A 278 26.24 13.88 -15.67
N GLU A 279 25.85 15.15 -15.77
CA GLU A 279 25.47 15.97 -14.62
C GLU A 279 24.20 15.44 -13.93
N GLY A 280 23.22 14.99 -14.72
CA GLY A 280 21.98 14.38 -14.20
C GLY A 280 22.27 13.09 -13.46
N PHE A 281 23.08 12.20 -14.01
CA PHE A 281 23.48 10.94 -13.36
C PHE A 281 24.32 11.17 -12.10
N ALA A 282 25.25 12.10 -12.13
CA ALA A 282 26.02 12.47 -10.94
C ALA A 282 25.12 13.01 -9.83
N ALA A 283 24.10 13.78 -10.16
CA ALA A 283 23.12 14.27 -9.18
C ALA A 283 22.24 13.16 -8.60
N GLU A 284 21.87 12.16 -9.40
CA GLU A 284 21.18 10.95 -8.92
C GLU A 284 22.06 10.15 -7.95
N ASP A 285 23.37 9.98 -8.27
CA ASP A 285 24.31 9.29 -7.39
C ASP A 285 24.43 9.96 -6.02
N GLU A 286 24.50 11.29 -5.98
CA GLU A 286 24.52 12.06 -4.73
C GLU A 286 23.20 11.91 -3.94
N ALA A 287 22.06 11.95 -4.63
CA ALA A 287 20.76 11.75 -3.99
C ALA A 287 20.66 10.33 -3.39
N LEU A 288 21.07 9.31 -4.11
CA LEU A 288 21.11 7.93 -3.61
C LEU A 288 22.07 7.79 -2.42
N ALA A 289 23.24 8.42 -2.48
CA ALA A 289 24.21 8.39 -1.39
C ALA A 289 23.63 8.93 -0.08
N ASP A 290 22.85 10.01 -0.15
CA ASP A 290 22.19 10.58 1.02
C ASP A 290 20.99 9.74 1.49
N LEU A 291 20.12 9.34 0.56
CA LEU A 291 18.87 8.65 0.88
C LEU A 291 19.08 7.21 1.38
N ILE A 292 20.06 6.49 0.85
CA ILE A 292 20.42 5.14 1.34
C ILE A 292 20.86 5.19 2.80
N MET A 293 21.41 6.31 3.25
CA MET A 293 21.80 6.51 4.65
C MET A 293 20.67 7.03 5.54
N SER A 294 19.50 7.34 4.98
CA SER A 294 18.39 7.95 5.72
C SER A 294 17.62 6.95 6.59
N ASP A 295 17.02 7.45 7.66
CA ASP A 295 16.10 6.68 8.50
C ASP A 295 14.82 6.34 7.76
N GLU A 296 14.35 7.23 6.88
CA GLU A 296 13.13 7.05 6.09
C GLU A 296 13.23 5.88 5.11
N LEU A 297 14.40 5.65 4.50
CA LEU A 297 14.61 4.47 3.67
C LEU A 297 14.52 3.18 4.50
N ARG A 298 15.18 3.15 5.65
CA ARG A 298 15.16 1.95 6.52
C ARG A 298 13.77 1.66 7.03
N ALA A 299 13.03 2.70 7.40
CA ALA A 299 11.62 2.61 7.74
C ALA A 299 10.77 2.10 6.56
N GLY A 300 10.99 2.65 5.36
CA GLY A 300 10.28 2.23 4.15
C GLY A 300 10.55 0.78 3.76
N LEU A 301 11.78 0.32 3.84
CA LEU A 301 12.14 -1.08 3.58
C LEU A 301 11.56 -2.03 4.64
N TYR A 302 11.56 -1.63 5.90
CA TYR A 302 10.90 -2.36 6.97
C TYR A 302 9.39 -2.50 6.70
N ALA A 303 8.71 -1.40 6.38
CA ALA A 303 7.28 -1.42 6.03
C ALA A 303 7.00 -2.30 4.80
N PHE A 304 7.85 -2.21 3.78
CA PHE A 304 7.75 -3.06 2.59
C PHE A 304 7.87 -4.54 2.94
N ASP A 305 8.84 -4.91 3.78
CA ASP A 305 9.01 -6.30 4.22
C ASP A 305 7.80 -6.81 5.01
N LEU A 306 7.23 -5.98 5.89
CA LEU A 306 6.00 -6.31 6.62
C LEU A 306 4.85 -6.63 5.67
N THR A 307 4.61 -5.78 4.67
CA THR A 307 3.48 -5.94 3.75
C THR A 307 3.69 -7.08 2.76
N GLN A 308 4.93 -7.40 2.38
CA GLN A 308 5.24 -8.47 1.42
C GLN A 308 5.44 -9.84 2.06
N LYS A 309 5.94 -9.91 3.29
CA LYS A 309 6.24 -11.19 3.95
C LYS A 309 5.33 -11.47 5.14
N ARG A 310 5.33 -10.59 6.15
CA ARG A 310 4.56 -10.81 7.38
C ARG A 310 3.06 -10.88 7.13
N ALA A 311 2.54 -10.00 6.30
CA ALA A 311 1.12 -9.99 5.93
C ALA A 311 0.65 -11.29 5.23
N LYS A 312 1.57 -11.96 4.53
CA LYS A 312 1.28 -13.24 3.85
C LYS A 312 1.40 -14.47 4.77
N ARG A 313 2.07 -14.32 5.91
CA ARG A 313 2.29 -15.36 6.91
C ARG A 313 1.96 -14.82 8.29
N PRO A 314 0.67 -14.66 8.62
CA PRO A 314 0.23 -14.08 9.89
C PRO A 314 0.82 -14.85 11.08
N ALA A 315 1.42 -14.12 12.03
CA ALA A 315 1.98 -14.72 13.23
C ALA A 315 0.86 -15.32 14.10
N GLY A 316 1.04 -16.53 14.58
CA GLY A 316 0.09 -17.24 15.45
C GLY A 316 -1.14 -17.80 14.74
N ALA A 317 -1.25 -17.68 13.42
CA ALA A 317 -2.32 -18.31 12.67
C ALA A 317 -2.25 -19.84 12.80
N PRO A 318 -3.41 -20.54 12.97
CA PRO A 318 -3.45 -21.98 13.06
C PRO A 318 -3.11 -22.65 11.70
N ASP A 319 -2.93 -23.97 11.74
CA ASP A 319 -2.68 -24.73 10.52
C ASP A 319 -3.81 -24.51 9.50
N LYS A 320 -3.43 -24.11 8.30
CA LYS A 320 -4.34 -23.85 7.18
C LYS A 320 -5.17 -25.08 6.75
N GLU A 321 -4.67 -26.29 7.01
CA GLU A 321 -5.36 -27.53 6.69
C GLU A 321 -6.64 -27.72 7.54
N LEU A 322 -6.77 -27.02 8.66
CA LEU A 322 -7.97 -27.00 9.48
C LEU A 322 -9.11 -26.16 8.91
N ALA A 323 -8.83 -25.35 7.90
CA ALA A 323 -9.82 -24.46 7.29
C ALA A 323 -10.92 -25.25 6.57
N ARG A 324 -12.17 -24.88 6.82
CA ARG A 324 -13.34 -25.44 6.16
C ARG A 324 -13.68 -24.62 4.92
N LYS A 325 -14.22 -25.29 3.90
CA LYS A 325 -14.63 -24.62 2.66
C LYS A 325 -15.88 -23.77 2.91
N VAL A 326 -15.87 -22.55 2.39
CA VAL A 326 -17.02 -21.64 2.43
C VAL A 326 -17.69 -21.64 1.05
N THR A 327 -18.93 -22.12 0.98
CA THR A 327 -19.72 -22.25 -0.25
C THR A 327 -20.93 -21.32 -0.27
N LYS A 328 -21.32 -20.79 0.87
CA LYS A 328 -22.42 -19.80 1.02
C LYS A 328 -22.16 -18.92 2.23
N VAL A 329 -22.43 -17.65 2.09
CA VAL A 329 -22.25 -16.64 3.13
C VAL A 329 -23.59 -16.00 3.50
N GLY A 330 -23.82 -15.84 4.79
CA GLY A 330 -24.91 -15.04 5.33
C GLY A 330 -24.38 -13.71 5.87
N VAL A 331 -25.11 -12.64 5.66
CA VAL A 331 -24.81 -11.32 6.23
C VAL A 331 -26.02 -10.83 7.02
N VAL A 332 -25.85 -10.60 8.30
CA VAL A 332 -26.90 -10.04 9.15
C VAL A 332 -26.78 -8.53 9.19
N GLY A 333 -27.79 -7.86 8.68
CA GLY A 333 -27.83 -6.42 8.44
C GLY A 333 -27.90 -6.11 6.94
N ALA A 334 -28.46 -4.97 6.61
CA ALA A 334 -28.51 -4.43 5.24
C ALA A 334 -28.15 -2.93 5.20
N GLY A 335 -27.48 -2.44 6.23
CA GLY A 335 -26.89 -1.11 6.24
C GLY A 335 -25.70 -1.00 5.29
N LEU A 336 -25.08 0.16 5.25
CA LEU A 336 -23.97 0.43 4.33
C LEU A 336 -22.81 -0.58 4.47
N MET A 337 -22.36 -0.84 5.70
CA MET A 337 -21.27 -1.78 5.95
C MET A 337 -21.66 -3.20 5.53
N ALA A 338 -22.82 -3.68 5.91
CA ALA A 338 -23.30 -5.02 5.53
C ALA A 338 -23.40 -5.18 4.01
N SER A 339 -23.88 -4.17 3.31
CA SER A 339 -23.99 -4.17 1.85
C SER A 339 -22.63 -4.18 1.15
N GLN A 340 -21.64 -3.43 1.68
CA GLN A 340 -20.25 -3.46 1.20
C GLN A 340 -19.60 -4.83 1.42
N LEU A 341 -19.86 -5.45 2.57
CA LEU A 341 -19.39 -6.81 2.88
C LEU A 341 -19.99 -7.84 1.92
N ALA A 342 -21.30 -7.79 1.71
CA ALA A 342 -21.98 -8.70 0.79
C ALA A 342 -21.38 -8.60 -0.63
N LEU A 343 -21.15 -7.41 -1.11
CA LEU A 343 -20.49 -7.17 -2.40
C LEU A 343 -19.08 -7.74 -2.46
N LEU A 344 -18.28 -7.52 -1.41
CA LEU A 344 -16.92 -8.03 -1.34
C LEU A 344 -16.90 -9.56 -1.35
N PHE A 345 -17.72 -10.21 -0.53
CA PHE A 345 -17.82 -11.68 -0.49
C PHE A 345 -18.26 -12.26 -1.83
N ALA A 346 -19.28 -11.70 -2.47
CA ALA A 346 -19.74 -12.16 -3.78
C ALA A 346 -18.66 -12.01 -4.86
N ARG A 347 -18.00 -10.87 -4.90
CA ARG A 347 -16.94 -10.60 -5.92
C ARG A 347 -15.71 -11.50 -5.76
N ARG A 348 -15.31 -11.81 -4.53
CA ARG A 348 -14.05 -12.50 -4.24
C ARG A 348 -14.20 -14.00 -4.10
N LEU A 349 -15.28 -14.46 -3.48
CA LEU A 349 -15.53 -15.90 -3.30
C LEU A 349 -16.38 -16.48 -4.42
N GLU A 350 -17.14 -15.64 -5.14
CA GLU A 350 -18.09 -16.08 -6.19
C GLU A 350 -19.07 -17.14 -5.70
N VAL A 351 -19.58 -16.97 -4.48
CA VAL A 351 -20.58 -17.84 -3.82
C VAL A 351 -21.85 -17.05 -3.52
N PRO A 352 -23.00 -17.73 -3.32
CA PRO A 352 -24.23 -17.09 -2.87
C PRO A 352 -24.01 -16.32 -1.56
N VAL A 353 -24.53 -15.10 -1.50
CA VAL A 353 -24.53 -14.23 -0.32
C VAL A 353 -25.94 -13.76 -0.04
N VAL A 354 -26.47 -14.07 1.14
CA VAL A 354 -27.80 -13.69 1.58
C VAL A 354 -27.72 -12.66 2.68
N LEU A 355 -28.35 -11.48 2.46
CA LEU A 355 -28.53 -10.47 3.49
C LEU A 355 -29.85 -10.66 4.22
N THR A 356 -29.87 -10.36 5.51
CA THR A 356 -31.12 -10.24 6.30
C THR A 356 -31.16 -8.90 7.01
N ASP A 357 -32.37 -8.35 7.19
CA ASP A 357 -32.62 -7.19 8.03
C ASP A 357 -34.01 -7.28 8.66
N LEU A 358 -34.38 -6.28 9.46
CA LEU A 358 -35.61 -6.23 10.24
C LEU A 358 -36.83 -6.01 9.37
N ASP A 359 -36.72 -5.29 8.26
CA ASP A 359 -37.83 -4.98 7.36
C ASP A 359 -37.41 -5.01 5.89
N GLN A 360 -38.42 -5.12 5.01
CA GLN A 360 -38.23 -5.24 3.56
C GLN A 360 -37.61 -4.00 2.95
N GLU A 361 -37.90 -2.81 3.43
CA GLU A 361 -37.38 -1.56 2.88
C GLU A 361 -35.85 -1.48 3.09
N ARG A 362 -35.38 -1.77 4.30
CA ARG A 362 -33.94 -1.82 4.59
C ARG A 362 -33.23 -2.88 3.78
N LEU A 363 -33.84 -4.05 3.68
CA LEU A 363 -33.29 -5.17 2.92
C LEU A 363 -33.16 -4.83 1.44
N ASP A 364 -34.21 -4.28 0.82
CA ASP A 364 -34.20 -3.87 -0.59
C ASP A 364 -33.17 -2.76 -0.85
N LYS A 365 -33.04 -1.82 0.08
CA LYS A 365 -32.03 -0.77 0.02
C LYS A 365 -30.61 -1.32 0.05
N GLY A 366 -30.36 -2.29 0.93
CA GLY A 366 -29.04 -2.93 1.04
C GLY A 366 -28.66 -3.75 -0.19
N VAL A 367 -29.57 -4.61 -0.66
CA VAL A 367 -29.38 -5.38 -1.90
C VAL A 367 -29.22 -4.43 -3.10
N GLY A 368 -30.07 -3.40 -3.19
CA GLY A 368 -30.02 -2.39 -4.23
C GLY A 368 -28.70 -1.61 -4.26
N TYR A 369 -28.13 -1.29 -3.12
CA TYR A 369 -26.79 -0.69 -3.02
C TYR A 369 -25.72 -1.59 -3.65
N ALA A 370 -25.69 -2.86 -3.27
CA ALA A 370 -24.70 -3.81 -3.80
C ALA A 370 -24.85 -3.97 -5.33
N HIS A 371 -26.08 -4.10 -5.82
CA HIS A 371 -26.35 -4.18 -7.26
C HIS A 371 -25.95 -2.89 -8.00
N GLY A 372 -26.20 -1.72 -7.40
CA GLY A 372 -25.80 -0.42 -7.96
C GLY A 372 -24.29 -0.26 -8.09
N GLU A 373 -23.52 -0.75 -7.12
CA GLU A 373 -22.04 -0.74 -7.19
C GLU A 373 -21.53 -1.69 -8.31
N ILE A 374 -22.17 -2.83 -8.52
CA ILE A 374 -21.87 -3.71 -9.65
C ILE A 374 -22.13 -2.99 -10.98
N ASP A 375 -23.24 -2.28 -11.09
CA ASP A 375 -23.57 -1.48 -12.29
C ASP A 375 -22.53 -0.38 -12.55
N LYS A 376 -22.04 0.29 -11.53
CA LYS A 376 -20.95 1.27 -11.66
C LYS A 376 -19.65 0.64 -12.18
N LEU A 377 -19.31 -0.56 -11.71
CA LEU A 377 -18.14 -1.30 -12.20
C LEU A 377 -18.29 -1.72 -13.65
N LEU A 378 -19.50 -2.16 -14.05
CA LEU A 378 -19.84 -2.46 -15.43
C LEU A 378 -19.71 -1.21 -16.33
N GLY A 379 -20.28 -0.08 -15.90
CA GLY A 379 -20.21 1.18 -16.62
C GLY A 379 -18.78 1.72 -16.81
N LYS A 380 -17.87 1.39 -15.88
CA LYS A 380 -16.44 1.71 -15.96
C LYS A 380 -15.60 0.69 -16.75
N GLY A 381 -16.24 -0.31 -17.37
CA GLY A 381 -15.55 -1.38 -18.08
C GLY A 381 -14.70 -2.32 -17.23
N ARG A 382 -14.95 -2.34 -15.90
CA ARG A 382 -14.21 -3.20 -14.95
C ARG A 382 -14.82 -4.59 -14.79
N LEU A 383 -16.04 -4.78 -15.24
CA LEU A 383 -16.76 -6.05 -15.31
C LEU A 383 -17.37 -6.22 -16.69
N SER A 384 -17.39 -7.47 -17.17
CA SER A 384 -18.20 -7.83 -18.34
C SER A 384 -19.70 -7.88 -17.97
N PRO A 385 -20.63 -7.72 -18.93
CA PRO A 385 -22.07 -7.87 -18.68
C PRO A 385 -22.43 -9.21 -18.05
N ASP A 386 -21.85 -10.30 -18.52
CA ASP A 386 -22.11 -11.66 -17.99
C ASP A 386 -21.65 -11.81 -16.54
N LYS A 387 -20.45 -11.27 -16.22
CA LYS A 387 -19.95 -11.30 -14.86
C LYS A 387 -20.79 -10.43 -13.92
N ALA A 388 -21.19 -9.25 -14.37
CA ALA A 388 -22.07 -8.36 -13.59
C ALA A 388 -23.42 -9.03 -13.27
N ASN A 389 -24.05 -9.66 -14.26
CA ASN A 389 -25.31 -10.38 -14.07
C ASN A 389 -25.16 -11.56 -13.10
N ARG A 390 -24.09 -12.33 -13.22
CA ARG A 390 -23.78 -13.45 -12.31
C ARG A 390 -23.61 -12.96 -10.86
N LEU A 391 -22.85 -11.88 -10.65
CA LEU A 391 -22.62 -11.32 -9.32
C LEU A 391 -23.91 -10.79 -8.69
N LYS A 392 -24.75 -10.11 -9.47
CA LYS A 392 -26.07 -9.67 -8.98
C LYS A 392 -26.95 -10.84 -8.56
N GLY A 393 -26.94 -11.95 -9.31
CA GLY A 393 -27.66 -13.17 -8.97
C GLY A 393 -27.18 -13.86 -7.70
N LEU A 394 -25.92 -13.66 -7.31
CA LEU A 394 -25.35 -14.20 -6.07
C LEU A 394 -25.80 -13.44 -4.81
N ILE A 395 -26.16 -12.17 -4.94
CA ILE A 395 -26.53 -11.30 -3.81
C ILE A 395 -28.04 -11.22 -3.71
N THR A 396 -28.59 -11.83 -2.69
CA THR A 396 -30.03 -11.90 -2.43
C THR A 396 -30.38 -11.44 -1.01
N GLY A 397 -31.64 -11.25 -0.72
CA GLY A 397 -32.14 -10.87 0.58
C GLY A 397 -33.20 -11.82 1.11
N SER A 398 -33.31 -11.94 2.43
CA SER A 398 -34.37 -12.67 3.13
C SER A 398 -34.70 -11.94 4.42
N LEU A 399 -35.99 -11.93 4.79
CA LEU A 399 -36.44 -11.39 6.10
C LEU A 399 -36.23 -12.38 7.23
N THR A 400 -35.98 -13.65 6.91
CA THR A 400 -35.85 -14.71 7.91
C THR A 400 -34.48 -15.37 7.84
N LYS A 401 -33.97 -15.81 9.00
CA LYS A 401 -32.63 -16.39 9.13
C LYS A 401 -32.55 -17.87 8.74
N ASP A 402 -33.68 -18.52 8.46
CA ASP A 402 -33.73 -19.89 7.89
C ASP A 402 -33.02 -19.95 6.53
N ALA A 403 -32.90 -18.81 5.82
CA ALA A 403 -32.10 -18.70 4.62
C ALA A 403 -30.58 -18.97 4.84
N PHE A 404 -30.11 -18.98 6.08
CA PHE A 404 -28.73 -19.29 6.45
C PHE A 404 -28.49 -20.78 6.74
N ALA A 405 -29.50 -21.64 6.65
CA ALA A 405 -29.39 -23.04 7.08
C ALA A 405 -28.22 -23.80 6.44
N ASP A 406 -27.89 -23.50 5.20
CA ASP A 406 -26.79 -24.07 4.43
C ASP A 406 -25.56 -23.15 4.31
N ALA A 407 -25.51 -22.06 5.07
CA ALA A 407 -24.36 -21.18 5.11
C ALA A 407 -23.20 -21.79 5.93
N ASP A 408 -21.98 -21.58 5.42
CA ASP A 408 -20.74 -22.02 6.09
C ASP A 408 -20.09 -20.90 6.90
N PHE A 409 -20.48 -19.66 6.61
CA PHE A 409 -19.93 -18.45 7.20
C PHE A 409 -21.04 -17.40 7.31
N VAL A 410 -21.31 -16.92 8.51
CA VAL A 410 -22.28 -15.84 8.75
C VAL A 410 -21.57 -14.71 9.46
N ILE A 411 -21.64 -13.50 8.89
CA ILE A 411 -21.11 -12.28 9.49
C ILE A 411 -22.23 -11.32 9.88
N GLU A 412 -22.18 -10.80 11.11
CA GLU A 412 -23.07 -9.73 11.55
C GLU A 412 -22.39 -8.36 11.39
N ALA A 413 -23.15 -7.41 10.90
CA ALA A 413 -22.81 -6.01 10.80
C ALA A 413 -24.02 -5.15 11.19
N VAL A 414 -24.56 -5.48 12.37
CA VAL A 414 -25.70 -4.80 12.97
C VAL A 414 -25.26 -3.70 13.93
N PHE A 415 -26.20 -3.04 14.56
CA PHE A 415 -25.95 -1.97 15.51
C PHE A 415 -24.92 -2.35 16.60
N GLU A 416 -23.99 -1.45 16.92
CA GLU A 416 -22.85 -1.69 17.82
C GLU A 416 -23.28 -1.71 19.30
N GLU A 417 -24.07 -2.72 19.66
CA GLU A 417 -24.54 -2.96 21.00
C GLU A 417 -24.47 -4.44 21.34
N MET A 418 -23.89 -4.78 22.49
CA MET A 418 -23.64 -6.17 22.92
C MET A 418 -24.91 -7.01 22.96
N SER A 419 -25.97 -6.50 23.55
CA SER A 419 -27.26 -7.22 23.68
C SER A 419 -27.89 -7.56 22.34
N VAL A 420 -27.79 -6.62 21.36
CA VAL A 420 -28.31 -6.82 20.00
C VAL A 420 -27.50 -7.90 19.29
N LYS A 421 -26.18 -7.87 19.38
CA LYS A 421 -25.29 -8.84 18.72
C LYS A 421 -25.42 -10.23 19.32
N GLN A 422 -25.55 -10.33 20.64
CA GLN A 422 -25.84 -11.60 21.35
C GLN A 422 -27.17 -12.23 20.90
N LYS A 423 -28.20 -11.42 20.78
CA LYS A 423 -29.51 -11.86 20.29
C LYS A 423 -29.44 -12.35 18.84
N VAL A 424 -28.75 -11.62 17.97
CA VAL A 424 -28.55 -12.01 16.56
C VAL A 424 -27.87 -13.36 16.47
N PHE A 425 -26.79 -13.58 17.19
CA PHE A 425 -26.09 -14.86 17.15
C PHE A 425 -26.88 -16.01 17.74
N ALA A 426 -27.64 -15.77 18.80
CA ALA A 426 -28.53 -16.79 19.36
C ALA A 426 -29.64 -17.22 18.37
N GLU A 427 -30.16 -16.28 17.60
CA GLU A 427 -31.13 -16.58 16.54
C GLU A 427 -30.50 -17.32 15.38
N VAL A 428 -29.32 -16.88 14.88
CA VAL A 428 -28.61 -17.51 13.77
C VAL A 428 -28.19 -18.93 14.11
N GLU A 429 -27.72 -19.16 15.34
CA GLU A 429 -27.29 -20.47 15.82
C GLU A 429 -28.35 -21.56 15.67
N GLN A 430 -29.65 -21.20 15.73
CA GLN A 430 -30.75 -22.16 15.60
C GLN A 430 -30.88 -22.73 14.18
N TYR A 431 -30.34 -22.05 13.16
CA TYR A 431 -30.53 -22.45 11.77
C TYR A 431 -29.26 -23.03 11.13
N VAL A 432 -28.08 -22.61 11.56
CA VAL A 432 -26.81 -23.01 10.93
C VAL A 432 -26.26 -24.31 11.55
N SER A 433 -25.39 -25.01 10.80
CA SER A 433 -24.67 -26.17 11.33
C SER A 433 -23.71 -25.75 12.45
N ALA A 434 -23.31 -26.70 13.32
CA ALA A 434 -22.33 -26.46 14.37
C ALA A 434 -20.95 -26.04 13.83
N GLU A 435 -20.65 -26.36 12.57
CA GLU A 435 -19.40 -26.04 11.91
C GLU A 435 -19.41 -24.68 11.21
N CYS A 436 -20.57 -24.05 11.06
CA CYS A 436 -20.66 -22.72 10.46
C CYS A 436 -19.94 -21.67 11.32
N VAL A 437 -19.04 -20.91 10.73
CA VAL A 437 -18.36 -19.82 11.43
C VAL A 437 -19.33 -18.65 11.63
N LEU A 438 -19.42 -18.17 12.87
CA LEU A 438 -20.15 -16.95 13.22
C LEU A 438 -19.13 -15.83 13.43
N ALA A 439 -19.12 -14.86 12.52
CA ALA A 439 -18.19 -13.74 12.53
C ALA A 439 -18.88 -12.44 12.95
N THR A 440 -18.18 -11.62 13.72
CA THR A 440 -18.63 -10.29 14.09
C THR A 440 -17.73 -9.21 13.50
N ASN A 441 -18.35 -8.19 12.87
CA ASN A 441 -17.63 -7.00 12.42
C ASN A 441 -17.55 -5.90 13.50
N THR A 442 -17.72 -6.27 14.77
CA THR A 442 -17.58 -5.27 15.84
C THR A 442 -16.25 -4.56 15.78
N SER A 443 -16.25 -3.27 16.09
CA SER A 443 -15.03 -2.45 16.14
C SER A 443 -14.41 -2.33 17.54
N SER A 444 -15.14 -2.73 18.59
CA SER A 444 -14.71 -2.48 19.97
C SER A 444 -15.19 -3.47 21.01
N LEU A 445 -16.28 -4.22 20.74
CA LEU A 445 -16.91 -5.09 21.73
C LEU A 445 -16.19 -6.44 21.86
N SER A 446 -16.32 -7.06 23.04
CA SER A 446 -15.73 -8.37 23.33
C SER A 446 -16.37 -9.50 22.54
N VAL A 447 -15.57 -10.18 21.76
CA VAL A 447 -15.98 -11.39 21.02
C VAL A 447 -16.31 -12.53 21.99
N THR A 448 -15.55 -12.67 23.06
CA THR A 448 -15.75 -13.66 24.11
C THR A 448 -17.10 -13.48 24.80
N GLU A 449 -17.44 -12.27 25.20
CA GLU A 449 -18.73 -11.95 25.82
C GLU A 449 -19.89 -12.16 24.84
N MET A 450 -19.70 -11.80 23.58
CA MET A 450 -20.71 -11.99 22.53
C MET A 450 -21.06 -13.45 22.31
N ALA A 451 -20.10 -14.35 22.46
CA ALA A 451 -20.25 -15.79 22.28
C ALA A 451 -20.75 -16.53 23.56
N SER A 452 -20.75 -15.88 24.73
CA SER A 452 -20.86 -16.53 26.03
C SER A 452 -22.17 -17.30 26.25
N GLY A 453 -23.24 -16.90 25.60
CA GLY A 453 -24.57 -17.55 25.72
C GLY A 453 -24.90 -18.58 24.65
N LEU A 454 -23.96 -18.87 23.75
CA LEU A 454 -24.20 -19.79 22.62
C LEU A 454 -23.92 -21.24 23.00
N ALA A 455 -24.58 -22.17 22.31
CA ALA A 455 -24.32 -23.59 22.44
C ALA A 455 -22.94 -23.97 21.88
N HIS A 456 -22.49 -23.27 20.83
CA HIS A 456 -21.20 -23.48 20.17
C HIS A 456 -20.36 -22.17 20.10
N PRO A 457 -19.88 -21.68 21.26
CA PRO A 457 -19.08 -20.44 21.30
C PRO A 457 -17.71 -20.59 20.61
N GLU A 458 -17.24 -21.81 20.41
CA GLU A 458 -15.95 -22.12 19.78
C GLU A 458 -15.86 -21.72 18.30
N ARG A 459 -17.00 -21.48 17.63
CA ARG A 459 -17.07 -21.08 16.22
C ARG A 459 -17.17 -19.57 16.00
N VAL A 460 -17.19 -18.79 17.07
CA VAL A 460 -17.30 -17.34 16.99
C VAL A 460 -15.93 -16.71 16.86
N VAL A 461 -15.77 -15.82 15.87
CA VAL A 461 -14.55 -15.05 15.61
C VAL A 461 -14.87 -13.58 15.41
N GLY A 462 -13.95 -12.70 15.78
CA GLY A 462 -13.95 -11.33 15.30
C GLY A 462 -13.42 -11.27 13.87
N PHE A 463 -14.05 -10.47 13.04
CA PHE A 463 -13.71 -10.32 11.62
C PHE A 463 -13.89 -8.87 11.22
N HIS A 464 -12.96 -8.04 11.72
CA HIS A 464 -13.09 -6.59 11.73
C HIS A 464 -12.47 -5.96 10.47
N PHE A 465 -13.34 -5.41 9.63
CA PHE A 465 -12.97 -4.65 8.44
C PHE A 465 -12.81 -3.16 8.75
N PHE A 466 -12.13 -2.48 7.83
CA PHE A 466 -11.94 -1.03 7.89
C PHE A 466 -12.66 -0.35 6.72
N ASN A 467 -13.28 0.78 6.98
CA ASN A 467 -14.03 1.54 5.98
C ASN A 467 -13.09 2.56 5.29
N PRO A 468 -13.09 2.65 3.94
CA PRO A 468 -13.89 1.89 2.98
C PRO A 468 -13.42 0.44 2.79
N VAL A 469 -14.34 -0.51 2.88
CA VAL A 469 -14.05 -1.95 2.81
C VAL A 469 -13.33 -2.34 1.52
N ALA A 470 -13.68 -1.71 0.39
CA ALA A 470 -13.06 -1.99 -0.90
C ALA A 470 -11.61 -1.49 -1.01
N VAL A 471 -11.19 -0.57 -0.15
CA VAL A 471 -9.92 0.16 -0.26
C VAL A 471 -8.90 -0.30 0.78
N LEU A 472 -9.29 -0.33 2.06
CA LEU A 472 -8.36 -0.66 3.13
C LEU A 472 -8.09 -2.18 3.20
N PRO A 473 -6.82 -2.58 3.12
CA PRO A 473 -6.47 -3.99 2.97
C PRO A 473 -6.45 -4.79 4.28
N LEU A 474 -6.49 -4.14 5.44
CA LEU A 474 -6.41 -4.83 6.73
C LEU A 474 -7.69 -5.56 7.10
N LEU A 475 -7.52 -6.73 7.68
CA LEU A 475 -8.56 -7.47 8.41
C LEU A 475 -7.98 -7.91 9.75
N GLU A 476 -8.54 -7.38 10.85
CA GLU A 476 -8.23 -7.88 12.18
C GLU A 476 -9.09 -9.13 12.46
N ILE A 477 -8.43 -10.28 12.62
CA ILE A 477 -9.09 -11.53 13.00
C ILE A 477 -8.91 -11.71 14.50
N VAL A 478 -10.01 -11.67 15.24
CA VAL A 478 -10.00 -11.66 16.69
C VAL A 478 -10.34 -13.04 17.24
N ARG A 479 -9.43 -13.59 18.02
CA ARG A 479 -9.63 -14.84 18.72
C ARG A 479 -10.28 -14.58 20.09
N GLY A 480 -11.53 -15.03 20.28
CA GLY A 480 -12.16 -15.09 21.59
C GLY A 480 -11.54 -16.21 22.45
N GLU A 481 -11.77 -16.20 23.75
CA GLU A 481 -11.20 -17.19 24.67
C GLU A 481 -11.54 -18.64 24.29
N ARG A 482 -12.73 -18.85 23.73
CA ARG A 482 -13.22 -20.18 23.36
C ARG A 482 -13.11 -20.50 21.88
N THR A 483 -12.68 -19.57 21.04
CA THR A 483 -12.54 -19.77 19.59
C THR A 483 -11.60 -20.93 19.29
N ASP A 484 -12.06 -21.93 18.56
CA ASP A 484 -11.23 -23.09 18.19
C ASP A 484 -10.36 -22.82 16.95
N ASP A 485 -9.38 -23.68 16.74
CA ASP A 485 -8.43 -23.54 15.64
C ASP A 485 -9.07 -23.72 14.26
N ALA A 486 -10.12 -24.55 14.14
CA ALA A 486 -10.82 -24.76 12.88
C ALA A 486 -11.61 -23.53 12.44
N ALA A 487 -12.33 -22.88 13.37
CA ALA A 487 -13.02 -21.63 13.10
C ALA A 487 -12.03 -20.52 12.74
N LEU A 488 -10.93 -20.43 13.47
CA LEU A 488 -9.88 -19.44 13.24
C LEU A 488 -9.18 -19.65 11.89
N ALA A 489 -8.81 -20.89 11.55
CA ALA A 489 -8.22 -21.25 10.26
C ALA A 489 -9.17 -20.92 9.09
N THR A 490 -10.46 -21.17 9.25
CA THR A 490 -11.49 -20.83 8.26
C THR A 490 -11.59 -19.32 8.07
N ALA A 491 -11.54 -18.53 9.16
CA ALA A 491 -11.52 -17.07 9.11
C ALA A 491 -10.28 -16.55 8.35
N PHE A 492 -9.10 -17.07 8.62
CA PHE A 492 -7.88 -16.70 7.88
C PHE A 492 -7.95 -17.06 6.40
N ALA A 493 -8.42 -18.25 6.06
CA ALA A 493 -8.58 -18.68 4.67
C ALA A 493 -9.59 -17.79 3.92
N THR A 494 -10.69 -17.46 4.57
CA THR A 494 -11.72 -16.55 4.04
C THR A 494 -11.15 -15.15 3.82
N GLY A 495 -10.46 -14.60 4.81
CA GLY A 495 -9.83 -13.29 4.70
C GLY A 495 -8.82 -13.19 3.55
N ARG A 496 -8.01 -14.22 3.35
CA ARG A 496 -7.08 -14.31 2.20
C ARG A 496 -7.82 -14.39 0.87
N ALA A 497 -8.88 -15.17 0.80
CA ALA A 497 -9.73 -15.26 -0.40
C ALA A 497 -10.37 -13.91 -0.75
N LEU A 498 -10.71 -13.12 0.26
CA LEU A 498 -11.18 -11.73 0.12
C LEU A 498 -10.09 -10.75 -0.31
N LYS A 499 -8.84 -11.21 -0.48
CA LYS A 499 -7.66 -10.38 -0.79
C LYS A 499 -7.33 -9.37 0.32
N LYS A 500 -7.61 -9.73 1.56
CA LYS A 500 -7.24 -8.96 2.74
C LYS A 500 -5.93 -9.47 3.35
N SER A 501 -5.21 -8.55 4.00
CA SER A 501 -4.07 -8.86 4.87
C SER A 501 -4.58 -9.08 6.29
N CYS A 502 -4.45 -10.31 6.77
CA CYS A 502 -5.02 -10.72 8.05
C CYS A 502 -3.98 -10.63 9.17
N VAL A 503 -4.36 -10.08 10.30
CA VAL A 503 -3.57 -10.07 11.54
C VAL A 503 -4.38 -10.72 12.65
N LEU A 504 -3.74 -11.63 13.39
CA LEU A 504 -4.34 -12.25 14.57
C LEU A 504 -4.29 -11.30 15.75
N VAL A 505 -5.44 -11.04 16.33
CA VAL A 505 -5.62 -10.14 17.47
C VAL A 505 -6.32 -10.88 18.63
N LYS A 506 -5.82 -10.69 19.85
CA LYS A 506 -6.51 -11.14 21.06
C LYS A 506 -7.78 -10.31 21.26
N ASP A 507 -8.79 -10.94 21.85
CA ASP A 507 -10.03 -10.25 22.25
C ASP A 507 -9.75 -9.22 23.35
N ALA A 508 -9.54 -7.98 22.93
CA ALA A 508 -9.22 -6.84 23.78
C ALA A 508 -10.05 -5.63 23.32
N PRO A 509 -10.40 -4.69 24.22
CA PRO A 509 -11.20 -3.51 23.85
C PRO A 509 -10.62 -2.73 22.68
N ALA A 510 -11.41 -2.50 21.63
CA ALA A 510 -11.07 -1.78 20.41
C ALA A 510 -9.89 -2.37 19.60
N PHE A 511 -9.48 -3.58 19.88
CA PHE A 511 -8.45 -4.36 19.18
C PHE A 511 -7.12 -3.60 19.04
N VAL A 512 -6.61 -3.40 17.82
CA VAL A 512 -5.32 -2.73 17.61
C VAL A 512 -5.50 -1.32 17.05
N VAL A 513 -6.02 -1.19 15.83
CA VAL A 513 -6.02 0.09 15.11
C VAL A 513 -6.81 1.16 15.83
N ASN A 514 -8.04 0.85 16.25
CA ASN A 514 -8.90 1.81 16.93
C ASN A 514 -8.35 2.18 18.32
N ARG A 515 -7.79 1.22 19.04
CA ARG A 515 -7.17 1.49 20.35
C ARG A 515 -5.99 2.44 20.23
N VAL A 516 -5.11 2.22 19.27
CA VAL A 516 -3.94 3.08 19.01
C VAL A 516 -4.39 4.47 18.54
N LEU A 517 -5.27 4.55 17.53
CA LEU A 517 -5.77 5.83 17.01
C LEU A 517 -6.50 6.65 18.08
N LEU A 518 -7.35 6.02 18.88
CA LEU A 518 -8.07 6.75 19.91
C LEU A 518 -7.19 7.16 21.08
N ARG A 519 -6.13 6.43 21.38
CA ARG A 519 -5.14 6.91 22.35
C ARG A 519 -4.50 8.20 21.89
N LEU A 520 -4.13 8.28 20.60
CA LEU A 520 -3.61 9.48 19.96
C LEU A 520 -4.63 10.63 19.99
N LEU A 521 -5.83 10.37 19.46
CA LEU A 521 -6.88 11.38 19.34
C LEU A 521 -7.36 11.88 20.70
N ALA A 522 -7.53 11.00 21.68
CA ALA A 522 -7.93 11.38 23.02
C ALA A 522 -6.93 12.35 23.68
N GLU A 523 -5.63 12.11 23.49
CA GLU A 523 -4.61 13.03 24.01
C GLU A 523 -4.59 14.38 23.27
N ILE A 524 -4.78 14.39 21.96
CA ILE A 524 -4.88 15.63 21.17
C ILE A 524 -6.14 16.42 21.57
N VAL A 525 -7.29 15.78 21.68
CA VAL A 525 -8.53 16.41 22.12
C VAL A 525 -8.38 16.97 23.54
N ARG A 526 -7.70 16.24 24.43
CA ARG A 526 -7.42 16.69 25.78
C ARG A 526 -6.62 17.99 25.80
N THR A 527 -5.64 18.15 24.92
CA THR A 527 -4.90 19.43 24.82
C THR A 527 -5.82 20.59 24.42
N VAL A 528 -6.79 20.33 23.55
CA VAL A 528 -7.80 21.35 23.16
C VAL A 528 -8.77 21.65 24.30
N ASP A 529 -9.21 20.65 25.04
CA ASP A 529 -10.02 20.84 26.27
C ASP A 529 -9.28 21.68 27.31
N GLU A 530 -7.97 21.56 27.39
CA GLU A 530 -7.10 22.34 28.29
C GLU A 530 -6.84 23.77 27.82
N GLY A 531 -7.21 24.12 26.59
CA GLY A 531 -7.12 25.49 26.06
C GLY A 531 -6.26 25.68 24.82
N THR A 532 -5.68 24.59 24.27
CA THR A 532 -4.95 24.67 23.00
C THR A 532 -5.92 24.95 21.86
N PRO A 533 -5.65 25.94 20.99
CA PRO A 533 -6.46 26.19 19.80
C PRO A 533 -6.52 24.93 18.90
N ILE A 534 -7.67 24.68 18.30
CA ILE A 534 -7.86 23.50 17.40
C ILE A 534 -6.82 23.50 16.28
N GLU A 535 -6.53 24.67 15.69
CA GLU A 535 -5.55 24.81 14.61
C GLU A 535 -4.13 24.42 15.03
N VAL A 536 -3.75 24.72 16.26
CA VAL A 536 -2.45 24.35 16.82
C VAL A 536 -2.36 22.84 17.00
N ALA A 537 -3.40 22.24 17.59
CA ALA A 537 -3.47 20.79 17.79
C ALA A 537 -3.53 20.03 16.45
N GLU A 538 -4.22 20.58 15.45
CA GLU A 538 -4.28 19.99 14.09
C GLU A 538 -2.89 19.96 13.41
N ARG A 539 -2.16 21.08 13.46
CA ARG A 539 -0.83 21.17 12.85
C ARG A 539 0.25 20.41 13.61
N ALA A 540 0.02 20.06 14.86
CA ALA A 540 1.01 19.36 15.69
C ALA A 540 1.48 18.03 15.08
N ALA A 541 0.62 17.32 14.36
CA ALA A 541 0.95 16.07 13.69
C ALA A 541 1.57 16.25 12.30
N ALA A 542 1.67 17.45 11.77
CA ALA A 542 2.21 17.73 10.42
C ALA A 542 3.61 17.13 10.18
N PRO A 543 4.56 17.16 11.15
CA PRO A 543 5.89 16.54 10.96
C PRO A 543 5.87 15.04 10.69
N LEU A 544 4.79 14.35 11.02
CA LEU A 544 4.64 12.91 10.74
C LEU A 544 4.29 12.63 9.27
N GLY A 545 3.79 13.63 8.54
CA GLY A 545 3.34 13.43 7.15
C GLY A 545 2.20 12.42 7.03
N LEU A 546 1.25 12.45 7.97
CA LEU A 546 0.07 11.59 7.95
C LEU A 546 -0.84 11.94 6.76
N PRO A 547 -1.59 10.97 6.21
CA PRO A 547 -2.49 11.22 5.08
C PRO A 547 -3.61 12.21 5.40
N MET A 548 -3.98 12.31 6.68
CA MET A 548 -5.00 13.26 7.18
C MET A 548 -4.58 13.84 8.53
N PRO A 549 -4.81 15.14 8.76
CA PRO A 549 -4.70 15.71 10.09
C PRO A 549 -5.72 15.10 11.07
N PRO A 550 -5.46 15.13 12.38
CA PRO A 550 -6.27 14.43 13.38
C PRO A 550 -7.77 14.77 13.36
N PHE A 551 -8.14 16.03 13.27
CA PHE A 551 -9.56 16.43 13.29
C PHE A 551 -10.26 16.21 11.94
N VAL A 552 -9.54 16.23 10.83
CA VAL A 552 -10.06 15.78 9.53
C VAL A 552 -10.37 14.29 9.58
N LEU A 553 -9.47 13.47 10.15
CA LEU A 553 -9.70 12.04 10.36
C LEU A 553 -10.91 11.80 11.25
N MET A 554 -11.03 12.53 12.36
CA MET A 554 -12.19 12.43 13.27
C MET A 554 -13.51 12.76 12.54
N GLY A 555 -13.50 13.78 11.68
CA GLY A 555 -14.66 14.12 10.84
C GLY A 555 -15.05 13.01 9.85
N LEU A 556 -14.05 12.35 9.25
CA LEU A 556 -14.28 11.24 8.32
C LEU A 556 -14.84 10.00 9.02
N VAL A 557 -14.29 9.64 10.17
CA VAL A 557 -14.78 8.52 11.01
C VAL A 557 -16.16 8.83 11.57
N GLY A 558 -16.42 10.07 11.89
CA GLY A 558 -17.62 10.57 12.56
C GLY A 558 -17.40 10.76 14.06
N PRO A 559 -17.63 11.98 14.59
CA PRO A 559 -17.41 12.27 16.01
C PRO A 559 -18.22 11.39 16.96
N ALA A 560 -19.44 11.01 16.56
CA ALA A 560 -20.28 10.12 17.36
C ALA A 560 -19.68 8.70 17.49
N ILE A 561 -19.10 8.18 16.41
CA ILE A 561 -18.41 6.88 16.41
C ILE A 561 -17.14 6.96 17.25
N ALA A 562 -16.34 8.01 17.07
CA ALA A 562 -15.13 8.24 17.87
C ALA A 562 -15.45 8.33 19.38
N LEU A 563 -16.51 9.05 19.74
CA LEU A 563 -16.97 9.15 21.11
C LEU A 563 -17.41 7.79 21.67
N HIS A 564 -18.22 7.03 20.93
CA HIS A 564 -18.71 5.73 21.36
C HIS A 564 -17.57 4.73 21.62
N VAL A 565 -16.60 4.64 20.72
CA VAL A 565 -15.43 3.75 20.90
C VAL A 565 -14.56 4.24 22.07
N ASN A 566 -14.43 5.56 22.25
CA ASN A 566 -13.69 6.12 23.39
C ASN A 566 -14.41 5.84 24.73
N GLU A 567 -15.73 5.84 24.76
CA GLU A 567 -16.52 5.43 25.95
C GLU A 567 -16.26 3.97 26.30
N THR A 568 -16.22 3.08 25.31
CA THR A 568 -15.88 1.66 25.51
C THR A 568 -14.46 1.52 26.09
N LEU A 569 -13.49 2.26 25.55
CA LEU A 569 -12.12 2.26 26.04
C LEU A 569 -11.99 2.89 27.43
N HIS A 570 -12.73 3.95 27.69
CA HIS A 570 -12.79 4.57 29.03
C HIS A 570 -13.34 3.61 30.08
N ALA A 571 -14.39 2.88 29.76
CA ALA A 571 -14.97 1.88 30.67
C ALA A 571 -13.96 0.78 31.03
N ALA A 572 -13.11 0.40 30.06
CA ALA A 572 -12.06 -0.61 30.28
C ALA A 572 -10.79 -0.03 30.93
N PHE A 573 -10.41 1.19 30.57
CA PHE A 573 -9.13 1.83 30.91
C PHE A 573 -9.32 3.33 31.23
N PRO A 574 -10.00 3.69 32.33
CA PRO A 574 -10.42 5.07 32.59
C PRO A 574 -9.25 6.06 32.71
N ASP A 575 -8.11 5.62 33.23
CA ASP A 575 -6.95 6.49 33.44
C ASP A 575 -6.23 6.84 32.12
N ARG A 576 -6.32 5.98 31.11
CA ARG A 576 -5.63 6.15 29.82
C ARG A 576 -6.50 6.76 28.73
N PHE A 577 -7.82 6.58 28.79
CA PHE A 577 -8.78 7.08 27.83
C PHE A 577 -9.79 8.02 28.51
N PRO A 578 -9.40 9.26 28.80
CA PRO A 578 -10.30 10.23 29.42
C PRO A 578 -11.44 10.58 28.46
N LEU A 579 -12.62 10.82 29.01
CA LEU A 579 -13.74 11.37 28.26
C LEU A 579 -13.60 12.87 28.12
N SER A 580 -14.00 13.39 26.96
CA SER A 580 -14.08 14.81 26.69
C SER A 580 -15.53 15.26 26.74
N ASP A 581 -15.90 16.09 27.72
CA ASP A 581 -17.22 16.69 27.81
C ASP A 581 -17.51 17.59 26.58
N ASN A 582 -16.50 18.24 26.05
CA ASN A 582 -16.63 19.10 24.88
C ASN A 582 -16.91 18.28 23.61
N LEU A 583 -16.25 17.13 23.44
CA LEU A 583 -16.57 16.20 22.35
C LEU A 583 -18.02 15.68 22.46
N ALA A 584 -18.45 15.35 23.67
CA ALA A 584 -19.84 14.93 23.91
C ALA A 584 -20.83 16.03 23.56
N LYS A 585 -20.55 17.28 23.92
CA LYS A 585 -21.38 18.46 23.56
C LYS A 585 -21.42 18.67 22.04
N MET A 586 -20.28 18.50 21.37
CA MET A 586 -20.18 18.63 19.91
C MET A 586 -21.04 17.57 19.21
N VAL A 587 -21.00 16.33 19.68
CA VAL A 587 -21.84 15.23 19.17
C VAL A 587 -23.31 15.49 19.44
N ALA A 588 -23.67 15.94 20.64
CA ALA A 588 -25.05 16.30 21.00
C ALA A 588 -25.60 17.46 20.17
N ALA A 589 -24.74 18.39 19.74
CA ALA A 589 -25.08 19.48 18.82
C ALA A 589 -25.23 19.02 17.34
N GLY A 590 -25.05 17.73 17.05
CA GLY A 590 -25.19 17.18 15.71
C GLY A 590 -24.07 17.52 14.75
N LYS A 591 -22.89 17.91 15.24
CA LYS A 591 -21.76 18.30 14.41
C LYS A 591 -21.10 17.08 13.80
N SER A 592 -20.81 17.14 12.49
CA SER A 592 -20.14 16.08 11.75
C SER A 592 -18.61 16.18 11.77
N GLY A 593 -18.05 17.24 12.33
CA GLY A 593 -16.63 17.51 12.45
C GLY A 593 -16.38 18.89 13.00
N VAL A 594 -15.11 19.29 13.08
CA VAL A 594 -14.70 20.62 13.52
C VAL A 594 -14.72 21.67 12.39
N TYR A 595 -14.82 21.19 11.14
CA TYR A 595 -14.81 22.02 9.94
C TYR A 595 -16.20 22.11 9.31
N LEU A 596 -16.47 23.29 8.74
CA LEU A 596 -17.58 23.50 7.81
C LEU A 596 -17.23 22.91 6.42
N PRO A 597 -18.21 22.79 5.50
CA PRO A 597 -17.96 22.25 4.17
C PRO A 597 -16.91 23.00 3.33
N ASP A 598 -16.65 24.26 3.65
CA ASP A 598 -15.61 25.09 3.03
C ASP A 598 -14.21 24.94 3.66
N PHE A 599 -14.05 23.99 4.58
CA PHE A 599 -12.83 23.73 5.35
C PHE A 599 -12.41 24.86 6.31
N THR A 600 -13.29 25.79 6.62
CA THR A 600 -13.09 26.71 7.74
C THR A 600 -13.57 26.05 9.05
N LEU A 601 -13.00 26.48 10.19
CA LEU A 601 -13.44 25.99 11.49
C LEU A 601 -14.88 26.45 11.76
N ASP A 602 -15.70 25.52 12.28
CA ASP A 602 -17.05 25.81 12.74
C ASP A 602 -16.99 26.69 14.01
N PRO A 603 -17.49 27.94 13.99
CA PRO A 603 -17.43 28.81 15.13
C PRO A 603 -18.12 28.28 16.39
N GLU A 604 -19.20 27.48 16.22
CA GLU A 604 -19.91 26.85 17.34
C GLU A 604 -19.04 25.76 17.99
N VAL A 605 -18.27 25.02 17.22
CA VAL A 605 -17.34 24.01 17.73
C VAL A 605 -16.17 24.70 18.45
N VAL A 606 -15.63 25.78 17.90
CA VAL A 606 -14.59 26.59 18.56
C VAL A 606 -15.09 27.10 19.93
N GLU A 607 -16.31 27.55 20.02
CA GLU A 607 -16.90 28.02 21.28
C GLU A 607 -17.06 26.89 22.28
N ILE A 608 -17.53 25.69 21.86
CA ILE A 608 -17.63 24.52 22.72
C ILE A 608 -16.29 24.19 23.39
N PHE A 609 -15.19 24.31 22.68
CA PHE A 609 -13.84 23.99 23.17
C PHE A 609 -13.11 25.17 23.84
N SER A 610 -13.75 26.34 24.02
CA SER A 610 -13.09 27.57 24.47
C SER A 610 -12.81 27.67 25.98
N GLY A 611 -13.15 26.65 26.77
CA GLY A 611 -13.14 26.77 28.25
C GLY A 611 -11.82 26.55 28.95
N GLY A 612 -10.76 26.15 28.28
CA GLY A 612 -9.45 25.83 28.90
C GLY A 612 -8.55 27.06 29.03
N SER A 613 -7.57 26.99 29.94
CA SER A 613 -6.62 28.06 30.25
C SER A 613 -5.15 27.64 30.23
N SER A 614 -4.85 26.43 29.82
CA SER A 614 -3.49 25.86 29.78
C SER A 614 -3.13 25.36 28.39
N PRO A 615 -2.94 26.25 27.40
CA PRO A 615 -2.63 25.86 26.03
C PRO A 615 -1.24 25.21 25.92
N SER A 616 -1.11 24.23 25.05
CA SER A 616 0.16 23.60 24.65
C SER A 616 0.62 24.16 23.29
N THR A 617 1.94 24.14 23.07
CA THR A 617 2.52 24.41 21.75
C THR A 617 2.33 23.20 20.82
N GLU A 618 2.52 23.36 19.51
CA GLU A 618 2.49 22.25 18.54
C GLU A 618 3.46 21.13 18.94
N GLU A 619 4.68 21.48 19.34
CA GLU A 619 5.69 20.52 19.79
C GLU A 619 5.27 19.76 21.04
N GLN A 620 4.67 20.46 22.03
CA GLN A 620 4.16 19.82 23.24
C GLN A 620 2.98 18.88 22.94
N VAL A 621 2.08 19.27 22.05
CA VAL A 621 0.95 18.40 21.64
C VAL A 621 1.49 17.14 20.99
N LEU A 622 2.42 17.25 20.06
CA LEU A 622 3.02 16.09 19.38
C LEU A 622 3.76 15.18 20.37
N ASP A 623 4.57 15.73 21.26
CA ASP A 623 5.30 14.96 22.26
C ASP A 623 4.37 14.20 23.21
N ARG A 624 3.31 14.84 23.69
CA ARG A 624 2.28 14.19 24.52
C ARG A 624 1.56 13.08 23.78
N ALA A 625 1.18 13.32 22.54
CA ALA A 625 0.50 12.33 21.71
C ALA A 625 1.37 11.09 21.43
N LEU A 626 2.65 11.30 21.08
CA LEU A 626 3.59 10.22 20.84
C LEU A 626 3.93 9.44 22.12
N ALA A 627 4.07 10.13 23.27
CA ALA A 627 4.27 9.47 24.55
C ALA A 627 3.07 8.57 24.92
N ALA A 628 1.85 9.05 24.70
CA ALA A 628 0.65 8.26 24.92
C ALA A 628 0.60 7.02 24.01
N LEU A 629 0.97 7.16 22.72
CA LEU A 629 1.09 6.03 21.80
C LEU A 629 2.11 4.99 22.27
N ALA A 630 3.29 5.43 22.64
CA ALA A 630 4.35 4.53 23.10
C ALA A 630 3.93 3.74 24.35
N ASP A 631 3.33 4.42 25.33
CA ASP A 631 2.79 3.79 26.53
C ASP A 631 1.73 2.73 26.19
N GLU A 632 0.74 3.09 25.38
CA GLU A 632 -0.34 2.16 25.01
C GLU A 632 0.15 0.95 24.21
N ILE A 633 1.05 1.15 23.26
CA ILE A 633 1.66 0.06 22.50
C ILE A 633 2.42 -0.90 23.41
N ARG A 634 3.18 -0.40 24.38
CA ARG A 634 3.88 -1.24 25.35
C ARG A 634 2.89 -2.09 26.16
N ILE A 635 1.83 -1.48 26.65
CA ILE A 635 0.78 -2.18 27.40
C ILE A 635 0.14 -3.27 26.53
N MET A 636 -0.21 -2.95 25.28
CA MET A 636 -0.81 -3.92 24.35
C MET A 636 0.11 -5.11 24.07
N LEU A 637 1.39 -4.88 23.93
CA LEU A 637 2.38 -5.95 23.72
C LEU A 637 2.54 -6.81 24.99
N ASP A 638 2.57 -6.20 26.17
CA ASP A 638 2.67 -6.91 27.45
C ASP A 638 1.40 -7.74 27.72
N GLU A 639 0.24 -7.27 27.31
CA GLU A 639 -1.03 -8.00 27.36
C GLU A 639 -1.15 -9.11 26.30
N GLY A 640 -0.24 -9.15 25.32
CA GLY A 640 -0.28 -10.11 24.22
C GLY A 640 -1.44 -9.90 23.24
N VAL A 641 -1.86 -8.64 23.04
CA VAL A 641 -2.94 -8.31 22.07
C VAL A 641 -2.54 -8.74 20.66
N VAL A 642 -1.27 -8.56 20.32
CA VAL A 642 -0.64 -9.10 19.11
C VAL A 642 0.69 -9.78 19.46
N ALA A 643 1.26 -10.54 18.54
CA ALA A 643 2.46 -11.34 18.79
C ALA A 643 3.73 -10.49 18.95
N ALA A 644 3.83 -9.37 18.23
CA ALA A 644 5.06 -8.57 18.17
C ALA A 644 4.78 -7.11 17.74
N PRO A 645 5.75 -6.18 17.96
CA PRO A 645 5.64 -4.79 17.47
C PRO A 645 5.38 -4.67 15.97
N GLN A 646 5.92 -5.61 15.17
CA GLN A 646 5.71 -5.68 13.73
C GLN A 646 4.21 -5.80 13.38
N ASP A 647 3.41 -6.45 14.19
CA ASP A 647 1.96 -6.56 13.96
C ASP A 647 1.23 -5.24 14.24
N ILE A 648 1.69 -4.46 15.23
CA ILE A 648 1.21 -3.09 15.45
C ILE A 648 1.48 -2.24 14.21
N ASP A 649 2.71 -2.25 13.71
CA ASP A 649 3.09 -1.46 12.53
C ASP A 649 2.32 -1.89 11.29
N LEU A 650 2.16 -3.18 11.07
CA LEU A 650 1.38 -3.73 9.95
C LEU A 650 -0.09 -3.30 10.01
N CYS A 651 -0.71 -3.39 11.19
CA CYS A 651 -2.08 -2.94 11.41
C CYS A 651 -2.23 -1.45 11.12
N MET A 652 -1.30 -0.61 11.57
CA MET A 652 -1.39 0.83 11.39
C MET A 652 -1.13 1.26 9.95
N ILE A 653 -0.22 0.60 9.24
CA ILE A 653 0.02 0.85 7.81
C ILE A 653 -1.22 0.46 6.99
N LEU A 654 -1.75 -0.73 7.18
CA LEU A 654 -2.81 -1.29 6.35
C LEU A 654 -4.23 -0.89 6.77
N GLY A 655 -4.45 -0.58 8.04
CA GLY A 655 -5.76 -0.24 8.59
C GLY A 655 -5.99 1.26 8.76
N ALA A 656 -4.95 2.05 8.99
CA ALA A 656 -5.03 3.48 9.23
C ALA A 656 -4.26 4.33 8.20
N GLY A 657 -3.61 3.70 7.21
CA GLY A 657 -2.82 4.42 6.22
C GLY A 657 -1.56 5.07 6.79
N TRP A 658 -0.99 4.53 7.86
CA TRP A 658 0.23 5.08 8.46
C TRP A 658 1.37 5.03 7.44
N PRO A 659 2.17 6.11 7.28
CA PRO A 659 3.07 6.23 6.15
C PRO A 659 4.23 5.25 6.14
N PHE A 660 4.64 4.81 4.96
CA PHE A 660 5.83 3.98 4.76
C PHE A 660 7.12 4.68 5.21
N HIS A 661 7.23 5.98 5.02
CA HIS A 661 8.42 6.74 5.45
C HIS A 661 8.62 6.75 6.98
N LEU A 662 7.57 6.44 7.76
CA LEU A 662 7.67 6.22 9.20
C LEU A 662 7.89 4.75 9.56
N GLY A 663 7.66 3.81 8.63
CA GLY A 663 7.76 2.38 8.86
C GLY A 663 6.64 1.80 9.74
N GLY A 664 5.52 2.46 9.82
CA GLY A 664 4.53 2.29 10.86
C GLY A 664 4.83 3.21 12.05
N ILE A 665 4.46 2.82 13.24
CA ILE A 665 4.58 3.66 14.44
C ILE A 665 5.87 3.39 15.21
N THR A 666 6.22 2.12 15.44
CA THR A 666 7.30 1.76 16.38
C THR A 666 8.69 2.19 15.93
N PRO A 667 9.06 2.18 14.63
CA PRO A 667 10.37 2.71 14.23
C PRO A 667 10.57 4.19 14.55
N TYR A 668 9.53 5.00 14.34
CA TYR A 668 9.59 6.42 14.65
C TYR A 668 9.68 6.69 16.16
N LEU A 669 8.93 5.95 16.98
CA LEU A 669 9.02 6.04 18.44
C LEU A 669 10.41 5.64 18.97
N ASP A 670 11.03 4.65 18.34
CA ASP A 670 12.39 4.23 18.69
C ASP A 670 13.43 5.31 18.34
N ARG A 671 13.43 5.80 17.09
CA ARG A 671 14.44 6.77 16.64
C ARG A 671 14.30 8.16 17.25
N SER A 672 13.08 8.55 17.63
CA SER A 672 12.82 9.82 18.32
C SER A 672 13.12 9.81 19.81
N GLY A 673 13.46 8.64 20.39
CA GLY A 673 13.70 8.45 21.80
C GLY A 673 12.43 8.41 22.67
N VAL A 674 11.25 8.52 22.07
CA VAL A 674 9.97 8.47 22.79
C VAL A 674 9.74 7.09 23.40
N ALA A 675 10.11 6.01 22.71
CA ALA A 675 9.95 4.65 23.21
C ALA A 675 10.72 4.42 24.52
N GLU A 676 11.95 4.88 24.63
CA GLU A 676 12.73 4.77 25.86
C GLU A 676 12.16 5.62 27.00
N ARG A 677 11.76 6.85 26.68
CA ARG A 677 11.25 7.79 27.68
C ARG A 677 9.86 7.43 28.22
N ALA A 678 8.95 7.00 27.33
CA ALA A 678 7.55 6.77 27.66
C ALA A 678 7.17 5.28 27.79
N ALA A 679 7.93 4.36 27.18
CA ALA A 679 7.63 2.93 27.18
C ALA A 679 8.75 2.07 27.81
N GLY A 680 9.77 2.69 28.37
CA GLY A 680 10.84 2.02 29.12
C GLY A 680 11.85 1.25 28.29
N GLY A 681 11.84 1.36 26.96
CA GLY A 681 12.77 0.71 26.06
C GLY A 681 12.32 0.71 24.62
N ARG A 682 13.22 0.37 23.71
CA ARG A 682 12.93 0.23 22.28
C ARG A 682 11.89 -0.86 22.03
N PHE A 683 11.14 -0.71 20.97
CA PHE A 683 10.19 -1.73 20.48
C PHE A 683 10.86 -2.73 19.55
N LEU A 684 11.76 -2.26 18.69
CA LEU A 684 12.42 -3.06 17.66
C LEU A 684 13.90 -3.26 18.00
N GLU A 685 14.42 -4.43 17.62
CA GLU A 685 15.85 -4.68 17.69
C GLU A 685 16.63 -3.74 16.76
N PRO A 686 17.84 -3.32 17.13
CA PRO A 686 18.71 -2.57 16.23
C PRO A 686 18.91 -3.31 14.91
N GLY A 687 18.84 -2.57 13.79
CA GLY A 687 18.94 -3.15 12.45
C GLY A 687 17.61 -3.57 11.82
N ALA A 688 16.53 -3.67 12.58
CA ALA A 688 15.21 -4.01 12.02
C ALA A 688 14.63 -2.89 11.13
N ALA A 689 14.64 -1.66 11.65
CA ALA A 689 14.22 -0.45 10.92
C ALA A 689 15.19 0.72 11.15
N SER A 690 16.41 0.43 11.54
CA SER A 690 17.50 1.36 11.81
C SER A 690 18.81 0.78 11.31
N PRO A 691 19.92 1.54 11.24
CA PRO A 691 21.24 0.98 10.97
C PRO A 691 21.56 -0.19 11.91
N PRO A 692 22.25 -1.24 11.41
CA PRO A 692 22.79 -2.27 12.29
C PRO A 692 23.76 -1.61 13.29
N SER A 693 23.76 -2.11 14.52
CA SER A 693 24.65 -1.62 15.58
C SER A 693 26.12 -1.95 15.32
#